data_676d74c02d6ddfe3a04468480778d0b0
#
_entry.id   676d74c02d6ddfe3a04468480778d0b0
#
_cell.length_a   1.000
_cell.length_b   1.000
_cell.length_c   1.000
_cell.angle_alpha   90.00
_cell.angle_beta   90.00
_cell.angle_gamma   90.00
#
_symmetry.space_group_name_H-M   'P 1'
#
loop_
_entity.id
_entity.type
_entity.pdbx_description
1 polymer ?
#
loop_
_entity_poly.entity_id
_entity_poly.type
_entity_poly.pdbx_seq_one_letter_code
_entity_poly.pdbx_strand_id
1 'polypeptide(L)'
;MAQKTIKTGTAALLLPLFLSTSLTAQEVATLPSNQSFTGLTFTPNAQSLNYGVFSFTYAQGLPWRAAVQDLDSLKFSFGMFDGLEAHGRIVTDDYTSNCFYDCGDIRDLSMSFKYQVPNFWGTDNLDFALGIQDLGGSANQFSTKYAVADYSFDFAPIRLSAGYGLSEIELGVMDGPFGGIEYQPLSFLQISGEYDAVEFNSSVKLFTPQGTLPYDVTASVSYQLYSGHNTDEQNMWNAALSVPLVTGYTRSRDYSRHSVTLMERLSLEQKKAKEASISALVSALRNEGFVNIQIGFLNQTAVVALENRRYNHNQVDGLGVAMGIVSSHLGQNAVAEVGGESDRVELFMLANQKPVVSVQVNSSCYQNFINGSATCDDIKFTTRDLSEKLELVDWKTERVNSGVLDSQLIFSPMVRHAVATEFGVYDYSFAMSSNLYTYLWSGAAVDVRHILPLAESDDYEKWGYFDDSAYENDIERAMLHQFFRLPYVDIANQVSIGLVKTDYIGARSESTWFSQSGAHAISLEMSYFQHVDEKDKNGYETLDRQTSLARYTFSMPEWDWQFNATAGEFWRGDVGAKLTTSHWFEDIEVSATYQVTKFKDTDEEQFVAVSVKLPLTPWRDMSPGLLQVRGNEAYDFNVMTRVGNDVNYLSDGQGDELIMDNSMLRRYFNRGRYGSDYFEENKIRLRNAYLRYLTTQID
;
A
#
# COMPACT_ATOMS: atom_id res chain seq x y z
N MET A 1 42.40 -2.08 -54.43
CA MET A 1 42.97 -3.40 -54.07
C MET A 1 43.45 -3.34 -52.62
N ALA A 2 42.71 -3.92 -51.69
CA ALA A 2 43.15 -4.56 -50.46
C ALA A 2 41.92 -5.05 -49.72
N GLN A 3 41.60 -6.31 -49.85
CA GLN A 3 40.61 -7.04 -49.07
C GLN A 3 41.12 -7.16 -47.63
N LYS A 4 40.28 -6.77 -46.64
CA LYS A 4 40.48 -7.09 -45.25
C LYS A 4 39.43 -8.10 -44.82
N THR A 5 39.89 -9.31 -44.64
CA THR A 5 39.14 -10.47 -44.14
C THR A 5 38.78 -10.25 -42.66
N ILE A 6 37.50 -10.27 -42.32
CA ILE A 6 37.02 -10.29 -40.93
C ILE A 6 36.88 -11.76 -40.54
N LYS A 7 37.64 -12.17 -39.53
CA LYS A 7 37.50 -13.47 -38.86
C LYS A 7 36.32 -13.43 -37.93
N THR A 8 35.30 -14.22 -38.19
CA THR A 8 34.20 -14.55 -37.28
C THR A 8 34.71 -15.47 -36.17
N GLY A 9 34.83 -14.97 -34.97
CA GLY A 9 35.08 -15.76 -33.76
C GLY A 9 33.77 -16.23 -33.17
N THR A 10 33.46 -17.50 -33.29
CA THR A 10 32.34 -18.19 -32.67
C THR A 10 32.66 -18.38 -31.17
N ALA A 11 32.07 -17.58 -30.30
CA ALA A 11 32.08 -17.82 -28.84
C ALA A 11 30.92 -18.77 -28.52
N ALA A 12 31.24 -20.05 -28.34
CA ALA A 12 30.30 -21.02 -27.79
C ALA A 12 30.19 -20.81 -26.27
N LEU A 13 29.08 -20.22 -25.80
CA LEU A 13 28.72 -20.23 -24.40
C LEU A 13 28.15 -21.62 -24.05
N LEU A 14 28.96 -22.43 -23.38
CA LEU A 14 28.52 -23.65 -22.73
C LEU A 14 27.72 -23.29 -21.46
N LEU A 15 26.38 -23.33 -21.55
CA LEU A 15 25.51 -23.40 -20.40
C LEU A 15 25.48 -24.84 -19.88
N PRO A 16 25.70 -25.10 -18.57
CA PRO A 16 25.52 -26.44 -18.02
C PRO A 16 24.02 -26.75 -17.95
N LEU A 17 23.55 -27.72 -18.70
CA LEU A 17 22.24 -28.33 -18.56
C LEU A 17 22.16 -29.08 -17.23
N PHE A 18 21.51 -28.52 -16.23
CA PHE A 18 21.02 -29.29 -15.09
C PHE A 18 19.70 -29.95 -15.49
N LEU A 19 19.77 -31.17 -15.96
CA LEU A 19 18.60 -32.06 -16.06
C LEU A 19 18.32 -32.61 -14.65
N SER A 20 17.41 -31.97 -13.92
CA SER A 20 16.77 -32.59 -12.76
C SER A 20 15.45 -33.23 -13.25
N THR A 21 15.45 -34.53 -13.41
CA THR A 21 14.26 -35.32 -13.72
C THR A 21 13.41 -35.49 -12.47
N SER A 22 12.47 -34.58 -12.25
CA SER A 22 11.25 -34.88 -11.51
C SER A 22 10.08 -34.67 -12.48
N LEU A 23 9.50 -35.77 -12.97
CA LEU A 23 8.28 -35.78 -13.77
C LEU A 23 7.05 -35.49 -12.89
N THR A 24 6.96 -34.30 -12.37
CA THR A 24 5.66 -33.68 -12.05
C THR A 24 5.39 -32.69 -13.16
N ALA A 25 4.23 -32.76 -13.81
CA ALA A 25 3.86 -31.78 -14.83
C ALA A 25 4.01 -30.38 -14.22
N GLN A 26 4.87 -29.56 -14.79
CA GLN A 26 5.06 -28.18 -14.36
C GLN A 26 3.82 -27.42 -14.82
N GLU A 27 3.11 -26.77 -13.88
CA GLU A 27 1.99 -25.91 -14.20
C GLU A 27 2.45 -24.74 -15.09
N VAL A 28 1.65 -24.34 -16.07
CA VAL A 28 1.95 -23.21 -16.96
C VAL A 28 1.85 -21.91 -16.17
N ALA A 29 2.93 -21.16 -16.11
CA ALA A 29 2.98 -19.90 -15.34
C ALA A 29 1.94 -18.90 -15.87
N THR A 30 1.32 -18.18 -14.93
CA THR A 30 0.42 -17.07 -15.24
C THR A 30 1.23 -15.80 -15.38
N LEU A 31 1.32 -15.26 -16.59
CA LEU A 31 2.16 -14.13 -16.94
C LEU A 31 1.34 -13.00 -17.59
N PRO A 32 1.75 -11.73 -17.43
CA PRO A 32 1.15 -10.61 -18.14
C PRO A 32 1.29 -10.75 -19.66
N SER A 33 0.24 -10.35 -20.38
CA SER A 33 0.26 -10.15 -21.83
C SER A 33 0.83 -8.78 -22.19
N ASN A 34 0.94 -8.48 -23.49
CA ASN A 34 1.27 -7.12 -23.94
C ASN A 34 0.22 -6.09 -23.55
N GLN A 35 -0.97 -6.52 -23.11
CA GLN A 35 -2.05 -5.64 -22.65
C GLN A 35 -2.09 -5.51 -21.12
N SER A 36 -1.14 -6.12 -20.42
CA SER A 36 -0.98 -6.09 -18.96
C SER A 36 -1.89 -7.04 -18.16
N PHE A 37 -3.07 -7.44 -18.65
CA PHE A 37 -3.80 -8.53 -18.02
C PHE A 37 -3.08 -9.86 -18.22
N THR A 38 -3.39 -10.83 -17.38
CA THR A 38 -2.86 -12.19 -17.56
C THR A 38 -3.40 -12.80 -18.86
N GLY A 39 -2.51 -13.29 -19.70
CA GLY A 39 -2.89 -13.76 -21.03
C GLY A 39 -1.73 -14.17 -21.94
N LEU A 40 -2.06 -14.40 -23.20
CA LEU A 40 -1.14 -14.80 -24.25
C LEU A 40 -0.30 -13.60 -24.73
N THR A 41 -0.29 -13.31 -26.02
CA THR A 41 0.42 -12.13 -26.56
C THR A 41 -0.46 -10.88 -26.41
N PHE A 42 -1.67 -10.88 -26.99
CA PHE A 42 -2.63 -9.79 -26.94
C PHE A 42 -3.98 -10.21 -26.35
N THR A 43 -4.31 -11.51 -26.39
CA THR A 43 -5.60 -12.03 -25.93
C THR A 43 -5.53 -12.49 -24.47
N PRO A 44 -6.64 -12.31 -23.70
CA PRO A 44 -6.71 -12.80 -22.33
C PRO A 44 -6.81 -14.33 -22.27
N ASN A 45 -6.29 -14.90 -21.20
CA ASN A 45 -6.63 -16.25 -20.76
C ASN A 45 -7.59 -16.20 -19.56
N ALA A 46 -8.04 -17.35 -19.06
CA ALA A 46 -8.96 -17.43 -17.93
C ALA A 46 -8.28 -17.35 -16.56
N GLN A 47 -6.96 -17.19 -16.52
CA GLN A 47 -6.22 -17.01 -15.27
C GLN A 47 -6.29 -15.56 -14.79
N SER A 48 -6.06 -15.35 -13.49
CA SER A 48 -5.95 -14.02 -12.90
C SER A 48 -4.67 -13.88 -12.09
N LEU A 49 -4.22 -12.65 -11.87
CA LEU A 49 -3.16 -12.37 -10.91
C LEU A 49 -3.60 -12.81 -9.51
N ASN A 50 -2.68 -13.39 -8.77
CA ASN A 50 -2.90 -13.73 -7.38
C ASN A 50 -3.25 -12.47 -6.56
N TYR A 51 -4.07 -12.67 -5.51
CA TYR A 51 -4.41 -11.61 -4.57
C TYR A 51 -3.17 -10.86 -4.07
N GLY A 52 -3.20 -9.52 -4.16
CA GLY A 52 -2.13 -8.65 -3.72
C GLY A 52 -0.90 -8.60 -4.62
N VAL A 53 -0.93 -9.19 -5.82
CA VAL A 53 0.15 -9.01 -6.80
C VAL A 53 -0.10 -7.76 -7.63
N PHE A 54 0.86 -6.85 -7.61
CA PHE A 54 0.93 -5.69 -8.50
C PHE A 54 1.92 -5.97 -9.63
N SER A 55 1.52 -5.73 -10.86
CA SER A 55 2.38 -5.88 -12.04
C SER A 55 2.47 -4.57 -12.81
N PHE A 56 3.67 -4.14 -13.10
CA PHE A 56 3.97 -3.03 -13.98
C PHE A 56 4.50 -3.57 -15.31
N THR A 57 3.96 -3.10 -16.43
CA THR A 57 4.35 -3.54 -17.77
C THR A 57 4.62 -2.33 -18.65
N TYR A 58 5.82 -2.29 -19.24
CA TYR A 58 6.13 -1.44 -20.37
C TYR A 58 5.97 -2.24 -21.65
N ALA A 59 5.25 -1.72 -22.64
CA ALA A 59 5.08 -2.39 -23.93
C ALA A 59 5.14 -1.38 -25.07
N GLN A 60 5.85 -1.74 -26.13
CA GLN A 60 5.81 -1.02 -27.39
C GLN A 60 4.47 -1.27 -28.10
N GLY A 61 4.00 -0.28 -28.83
CA GLY A 61 2.85 -0.16 -29.70
C GLY A 61 1.90 -1.35 -29.92
N LEU A 62 1.00 -1.19 -30.84
CA LEU A 62 0.04 -2.22 -31.25
C LEU A 62 0.22 -2.52 -32.75
N PRO A 63 0.31 -3.81 -33.16
CA PRO A 63 0.62 -4.18 -34.55
C PRO A 63 -0.40 -3.66 -35.57
N TRP A 64 -1.67 -3.47 -35.19
CA TRP A 64 -2.72 -3.00 -36.09
C TRP A 64 -2.87 -1.49 -36.17
N ARG A 65 -2.07 -0.72 -35.41
CA ARG A 65 -2.06 0.75 -35.46
C ARG A 65 -0.75 1.34 -35.99
N ALA A 66 -0.14 0.69 -36.95
CA ALA A 66 1.13 1.12 -37.55
C ALA A 66 1.11 2.53 -38.18
N ALA A 67 -0.05 3.14 -38.36
CA ALA A 67 -0.17 4.52 -38.87
C ALA A 67 0.04 5.59 -37.79
N VAL A 68 0.03 5.22 -36.49
CA VAL A 68 0.32 6.09 -35.35
C VAL A 68 1.67 5.63 -34.83
N GLN A 69 2.72 6.36 -35.19
CA GLN A 69 4.09 6.03 -34.78
C GLN A 69 4.24 6.15 -33.27
N ASP A 70 4.91 5.17 -32.69
CA ASP A 70 5.47 5.16 -31.33
C ASP A 70 4.49 5.33 -30.17
N LEU A 71 3.43 4.50 -30.13
CA LEU A 71 2.58 4.37 -28.94
C LEU A 71 3.26 3.51 -27.87
N ASP A 72 4.21 4.08 -27.14
CA ASP A 72 4.69 3.47 -25.93
C ASP A 72 3.60 3.50 -24.86
N SER A 73 3.40 2.39 -24.18
CA SER A 73 2.38 2.31 -23.15
C SER A 73 2.92 1.77 -21.84
N LEU A 74 2.61 2.52 -20.78
CA LEU A 74 2.80 2.09 -19.41
C LEU A 74 1.51 1.46 -18.93
N LYS A 75 1.59 0.25 -18.40
CA LYS A 75 0.43 -0.51 -17.96
C LYS A 75 0.68 -1.05 -16.58
N PHE A 76 -0.37 -1.14 -15.80
CA PHE A 76 -0.32 -1.75 -14.49
C PHE A 76 -1.52 -2.68 -14.31
N SER A 77 -1.28 -3.76 -13.59
CA SER A 77 -2.29 -4.76 -13.27
C SER A 77 -2.22 -5.08 -11.79
N PHE A 78 -3.36 -5.44 -11.23
CA PHE A 78 -3.47 -5.65 -9.82
C PHE A 78 -4.49 -6.74 -9.48
N GLY A 79 -4.07 -7.76 -8.73
CA GLY A 79 -4.96 -8.78 -8.16
C GLY A 79 -5.68 -8.22 -6.94
N MET A 80 -6.91 -7.69 -7.12
CA MET A 80 -7.67 -7.02 -6.05
C MET A 80 -8.27 -8.00 -5.05
N PHE A 81 -8.87 -9.08 -5.56
CA PHE A 81 -9.47 -10.18 -4.81
C PHE A 81 -9.12 -11.48 -5.50
N ASP A 82 -9.39 -12.60 -4.83
CA ASP A 82 -9.21 -13.90 -5.45
C ASP A 82 -10.06 -13.97 -6.74
N GLY A 83 -9.39 -14.09 -7.86
CA GLY A 83 -10.00 -14.11 -9.18
C GLY A 83 -10.29 -12.75 -9.82
N LEU A 84 -10.21 -11.62 -9.10
CA LEU A 84 -10.46 -10.30 -9.67
C LEU A 84 -9.15 -9.55 -9.96
N GLU A 85 -8.95 -9.23 -11.21
CA GLU A 85 -7.80 -8.51 -11.74
C GLU A 85 -8.27 -7.17 -12.36
N ALA A 86 -7.66 -6.07 -11.91
CA ALA A 86 -7.89 -4.74 -12.46
C ALA A 86 -6.64 -4.27 -13.23
N HIS A 87 -6.86 -3.54 -14.33
CA HIS A 87 -5.79 -3.03 -15.19
C HIS A 87 -5.99 -1.56 -15.46
N GLY A 88 -4.89 -0.84 -15.52
CA GLY A 88 -4.82 0.52 -16.02
C GLY A 88 -3.80 0.62 -17.15
N ARG A 89 -4.06 1.49 -18.11
CA ARG A 89 -3.17 1.79 -19.22
C ARG A 89 -3.02 3.28 -19.38
N ILE A 90 -1.78 3.74 -19.51
CA ILE A 90 -1.41 5.09 -19.92
C ILE A 90 -0.75 4.95 -21.28
N VAL A 91 -1.30 5.62 -22.28
CA VAL A 91 -0.76 5.67 -23.66
C VAL A 91 -0.22 7.07 -23.90
N THR A 92 0.98 7.15 -24.45
CA THR A 92 1.55 8.41 -24.94
C THR A 92 1.46 8.45 -26.44
N ASP A 93 0.99 9.55 -27.01
CA ASP A 93 0.93 9.80 -28.45
C ASP A 93 1.73 11.07 -28.78
N ASP A 94 2.77 10.95 -29.59
CA ASP A 94 3.57 12.07 -30.07
C ASP A 94 2.79 12.85 -31.14
N TYR A 95 2.05 13.86 -30.74
CA TYR A 95 1.26 14.69 -31.64
C TYR A 95 2.12 15.81 -32.26
N THR A 96 3.11 15.41 -33.10
CA THR A 96 4.06 16.36 -33.69
C THR A 96 3.53 17.09 -34.95
N SER A 97 2.32 16.79 -35.47
CA SER A 97 2.00 17.18 -36.82
C SER A 97 1.23 18.50 -37.00
N ASN A 98 0.67 19.13 -35.95
CA ASN A 98 -0.13 20.37 -36.14
C ASN A 98 -0.11 21.39 -35.00
N CYS A 99 0.89 21.34 -34.11
CA CYS A 99 1.01 22.32 -33.04
C CYS A 99 1.91 23.49 -33.42
N PHE A 100 1.43 24.73 -33.20
CA PHE A 100 2.21 25.97 -33.43
C PHE A 100 3.18 26.30 -32.31
N TYR A 101 3.09 25.60 -31.17
CA TYR A 101 3.98 25.63 -30.04
C TYR A 101 4.14 24.18 -29.57
N ASP A 102 5.22 23.90 -28.85
CA ASP A 102 5.55 22.62 -28.25
C ASP A 102 4.37 22.08 -27.41
N CYS A 103 3.45 21.42 -28.07
CA CYS A 103 2.29 20.81 -27.44
C CYS A 103 2.77 19.43 -27.02
N GLY A 104 3.10 19.28 -25.76
CA GLY A 104 3.55 18.01 -25.18
C GLY A 104 2.69 16.82 -25.62
N ASP A 105 3.17 15.64 -25.35
CA ASP A 105 2.53 14.39 -25.69
C ASP A 105 1.09 14.33 -25.19
N ILE A 106 0.12 14.04 -26.06
CA ILE A 106 -1.26 13.76 -25.62
C ILE A 106 -1.27 12.39 -24.94
N ARG A 107 -1.85 12.34 -23.76
CA ARG A 107 -1.91 11.14 -22.94
C ARG A 107 -3.33 10.74 -22.67
N ASP A 108 -3.57 9.46 -22.86
CA ASP A 108 -4.87 8.86 -22.61
C ASP A 108 -4.77 7.73 -21.61
N LEU A 109 -5.81 7.61 -20.81
CA LEU A 109 -5.98 6.59 -19.80
C LEU A 109 -7.08 5.61 -20.22
N SER A 110 -6.94 4.35 -19.86
CA SER A 110 -8.06 3.40 -19.86
C SER A 110 -7.98 2.45 -18.67
N MET A 111 -9.14 1.90 -18.28
CA MET A 111 -9.27 0.93 -17.21
C MET A 111 -9.97 -0.32 -17.73
N SER A 112 -9.55 -1.49 -17.24
CA SER A 112 -10.10 -2.79 -17.61
C SER A 112 -10.22 -3.69 -16.38
N PHE A 113 -11.11 -4.66 -16.43
CA PHE A 113 -11.29 -5.65 -15.38
C PHE A 113 -11.43 -7.04 -15.95
N LYS A 114 -10.91 -8.03 -15.23
CA LYS A 114 -11.11 -9.46 -15.52
C LYS A 114 -11.44 -10.21 -14.24
N TYR A 115 -12.43 -11.08 -14.31
CA TYR A 115 -12.86 -11.90 -13.19
C TYR A 115 -12.81 -13.38 -13.57
N GLN A 116 -11.91 -14.12 -12.93
CA GLN A 116 -11.85 -15.57 -12.97
C GLN A 116 -12.95 -16.13 -12.08
N VAL A 117 -13.84 -16.90 -12.66
CA VAL A 117 -14.98 -17.48 -11.94
C VAL A 117 -14.48 -18.61 -11.04
N PRO A 118 -14.83 -18.62 -9.74
CA PRO A 118 -14.42 -19.69 -8.84
C PRO A 118 -14.82 -21.07 -9.36
N ASN A 119 -13.91 -22.02 -9.28
CA ASN A 119 -14.15 -23.38 -9.77
C ASN A 119 -15.16 -24.12 -8.87
N PHE A 120 -16.41 -24.21 -9.30
CA PHE A 120 -17.48 -24.96 -8.62
C PHE A 120 -17.92 -26.23 -9.36
N TRP A 121 -17.31 -26.53 -10.51
CA TRP A 121 -17.64 -27.75 -11.31
C TRP A 121 -16.72 -28.92 -11.00
N GLY A 122 -15.70 -28.75 -10.15
CA GLY A 122 -14.93 -29.87 -9.57
C GLY A 122 -13.86 -30.47 -10.49
N THR A 123 -13.42 -29.73 -11.50
CA THR A 123 -12.26 -30.10 -12.34
C THR A 123 -11.21 -29.01 -12.24
N ASP A 124 -10.04 -29.33 -11.72
CA ASP A 124 -8.94 -28.37 -11.50
C ASP A 124 -8.28 -27.89 -12.81
N ASN A 125 -8.64 -28.48 -13.94
CA ASN A 125 -8.03 -28.23 -15.23
C ASN A 125 -8.80 -27.26 -16.13
N LEU A 126 -10.00 -26.84 -15.73
CA LEU A 126 -10.89 -26.00 -16.52
C LEU A 126 -11.24 -24.74 -15.76
N ASP A 127 -10.79 -23.61 -16.27
CA ASP A 127 -11.06 -22.29 -15.71
C ASP A 127 -11.90 -21.44 -16.66
N PHE A 128 -12.64 -20.49 -16.10
CA PHE A 128 -13.44 -19.52 -16.85
C PHE A 128 -13.17 -18.10 -16.33
N ALA A 129 -13.13 -17.13 -17.23
CA ALA A 129 -13.09 -15.73 -16.86
C ALA A 129 -14.00 -14.89 -17.75
N LEU A 130 -14.48 -13.80 -17.15
CA LEU A 130 -15.20 -12.72 -17.82
C LEU A 130 -14.39 -11.44 -17.69
N GLY A 131 -14.40 -10.60 -18.73
CA GLY A 131 -13.67 -9.37 -18.65
C GLY A 131 -14.28 -8.26 -19.50
N ILE A 132 -13.83 -7.05 -19.18
CA ILE A 132 -14.15 -5.85 -19.93
C ILE A 132 -12.88 -5.04 -20.09
N GLN A 133 -12.53 -4.68 -21.30
CA GLN A 133 -11.39 -3.85 -21.64
C GLN A 133 -11.84 -2.46 -22.04
N ASP A 134 -11.03 -1.47 -21.67
CA ASP A 134 -11.24 -0.05 -21.99
C ASP A 134 -12.62 0.46 -21.54
N LEU A 135 -12.95 0.20 -20.27
CA LEU A 135 -14.21 0.63 -19.62
C LEU A 135 -14.21 2.14 -19.34
N GLY A 136 -13.72 2.96 -20.16
CA GLY A 136 -13.67 4.42 -20.00
C GLY A 136 -12.26 4.95 -20.21
N GLY A 137 -12.18 6.26 -20.37
CA GLY A 137 -10.98 6.95 -20.84
C GLY A 137 -10.96 7.02 -22.37
N SER A 138 -10.01 7.78 -22.91
CA SER A 138 -9.87 7.99 -24.36
C SER A 138 -8.92 6.99 -25.02
N ALA A 139 -8.09 6.27 -24.23
CA ALA A 139 -7.22 5.21 -24.73
C ALA A 139 -8.01 3.94 -25.14
N ASN A 140 -9.08 4.12 -25.86
CA ASN A 140 -9.98 3.05 -26.31
C ASN A 140 -9.38 2.33 -27.51
N GLN A 141 -8.71 1.20 -27.26
CA GLN A 141 -8.11 0.40 -28.33
C GLN A 141 -8.86 -0.90 -28.60
N PHE A 142 -9.62 -1.39 -27.62
CA PHE A 142 -10.36 -2.64 -27.69
C PHE A 142 -11.85 -2.44 -27.42
N SER A 143 -12.23 -1.66 -26.38
CA SER A 143 -13.62 -1.50 -25.91
C SER A 143 -14.40 -2.81 -25.92
N THR A 144 -13.82 -3.88 -25.42
CA THR A 144 -14.28 -5.26 -25.59
C THR A 144 -14.83 -5.85 -24.31
N LYS A 145 -16.01 -6.45 -24.36
CA LYS A 145 -16.53 -7.36 -23.34
C LYS A 145 -16.29 -8.78 -23.80
N TYR A 146 -15.72 -9.64 -22.96
CA TYR A 146 -15.35 -10.99 -23.37
C TYR A 146 -15.61 -12.05 -22.31
N ALA A 147 -15.70 -13.30 -22.79
CA ALA A 147 -15.63 -14.50 -21.98
C ALA A 147 -14.54 -15.42 -22.52
N VAL A 148 -13.79 -16.07 -21.66
CA VAL A 148 -12.71 -16.99 -22.03
C VAL A 148 -12.69 -18.19 -21.11
N ALA A 149 -12.34 -19.34 -21.65
CA ALA A 149 -12.13 -20.59 -20.94
C ALA A 149 -10.73 -21.12 -21.22
N ASP A 150 -10.08 -21.66 -20.18
CA ASP A 150 -8.77 -22.31 -20.27
C ASP A 150 -8.91 -23.80 -19.95
N TYR A 151 -8.09 -24.60 -20.61
CA TYR A 151 -7.88 -26.00 -20.26
C TYR A 151 -6.39 -26.28 -20.10
N SER A 152 -5.96 -26.67 -18.90
CA SER A 152 -4.59 -27.05 -18.57
C SER A 152 -4.41 -28.57 -18.61
N PHE A 153 -3.34 -29.07 -19.26
CA PHE A 153 -3.10 -30.50 -19.39
C PHE A 153 -2.22 -31.04 -18.24
N ASP A 154 -2.66 -32.11 -17.58
CA ASP A 154 -1.88 -32.77 -16.50
C ASP A 154 -0.60 -33.45 -16.99
N PHE A 155 -0.55 -33.86 -18.25
CA PHE A 155 0.55 -34.64 -18.83
C PHE A 155 1.62 -33.79 -19.53
N ALA A 156 1.34 -32.51 -19.75
CA ALA A 156 2.26 -31.59 -20.43
C ALA A 156 2.03 -30.15 -19.95
N PRO A 157 3.09 -29.32 -19.89
CA PRO A 157 2.95 -27.92 -19.51
C PRO A 157 2.34 -27.09 -20.64
N ILE A 158 1.10 -27.40 -20.98
CA ILE A 158 0.32 -26.78 -22.05
C ILE A 158 -0.99 -26.28 -21.48
N ARG A 159 -1.37 -25.04 -21.80
CA ARG A 159 -2.69 -24.48 -21.59
C ARG A 159 -3.30 -24.05 -22.91
N LEU A 160 -4.56 -24.38 -23.11
CA LEU A 160 -5.38 -23.94 -24.25
C LEU A 160 -6.38 -22.92 -23.76
N SER A 161 -6.52 -21.82 -24.47
CA SER A 161 -7.51 -20.78 -24.20
C SER A 161 -8.45 -20.63 -25.40
N ALA A 162 -9.75 -20.48 -25.13
CA ALA A 162 -10.76 -20.20 -26.14
C ALA A 162 -11.81 -19.23 -25.59
N GLY A 163 -12.09 -18.19 -26.33
CA GLY A 163 -12.98 -17.13 -25.90
C GLY A 163 -13.76 -16.48 -27.03
N TYR A 164 -14.67 -15.59 -26.64
CA TYR A 164 -15.44 -14.76 -27.53
C TYR A 164 -15.54 -13.34 -27.00
N GLY A 165 -15.22 -12.36 -27.82
CA GLY A 165 -15.30 -10.94 -27.52
C GLY A 165 -16.36 -10.23 -28.34
N LEU A 166 -16.84 -9.12 -27.79
CA LEU A 166 -17.74 -8.16 -28.42
C LEU A 166 -17.10 -6.77 -28.27
N SER A 167 -16.52 -6.28 -29.34
CA SER A 167 -15.88 -4.94 -29.40
C SER A 167 -16.82 -3.91 -30.00
N GLU A 168 -16.74 -2.68 -29.52
CA GLU A 168 -17.43 -1.51 -30.08
C GLU A 168 -16.57 -0.78 -31.13
N ILE A 169 -15.34 -1.24 -31.38
CA ILE A 169 -14.37 -0.62 -32.28
C ILE A 169 -14.33 -1.37 -33.61
N GLU A 170 -14.38 -0.64 -34.73
CA GLU A 170 -14.43 -1.19 -36.10
C GLU A 170 -13.18 -1.96 -36.57
N LEU A 171 -12.15 -2.11 -35.71
CA LEU A 171 -10.89 -2.78 -36.09
C LEU A 171 -10.94 -4.31 -36.04
N GLY A 172 -12.00 -4.87 -35.52
CA GLY A 172 -12.22 -6.32 -35.47
C GLY A 172 -11.39 -7.11 -34.46
N VAL A 173 -10.32 -6.56 -33.92
CA VAL A 173 -9.50 -7.25 -32.90
C VAL A 173 -10.33 -7.42 -31.63
N MET A 174 -10.35 -8.66 -31.11
CA MET A 174 -11.22 -9.04 -30.00
C MET A 174 -12.73 -8.86 -30.27
N ASP A 175 -13.15 -8.74 -31.52
CA ASP A 175 -14.55 -8.78 -31.93
C ASP A 175 -14.86 -10.11 -32.66
N GLY A 176 -15.25 -11.12 -31.91
CA GLY A 176 -15.49 -12.47 -32.40
C GLY A 176 -14.76 -13.55 -31.60
N PRO A 177 -14.61 -14.76 -32.17
CA PRO A 177 -13.90 -15.85 -31.53
C PRO A 177 -12.40 -15.57 -31.47
N PHE A 178 -11.80 -15.79 -30.31
CA PHE A 178 -10.36 -15.72 -30.10
C PHE A 178 -9.87 -16.89 -29.27
N GLY A 179 -8.54 -17.10 -29.23
CA GLY A 179 -7.97 -18.11 -28.38
C GLY A 179 -6.55 -18.49 -28.80
N GLY A 180 -5.95 -19.42 -28.08
CA GLY A 180 -4.57 -19.79 -28.36
C GLY A 180 -4.04 -20.92 -27.49
N ILE A 181 -2.74 -21.09 -27.55
CA ILE A 181 -1.98 -22.09 -26.84
C ILE A 181 -0.78 -21.45 -26.14
N GLU A 182 -0.58 -21.83 -24.89
CA GLU A 182 0.64 -21.52 -24.12
C GLU A 182 1.38 -22.84 -23.85
N TYR A 183 2.68 -22.88 -24.15
CA TYR A 183 3.56 -24.01 -23.92
C TYR A 183 4.79 -23.57 -23.13
N GLN A 184 5.07 -24.22 -22.01
CA GLN A 184 6.19 -23.89 -21.12
C GLN A 184 7.23 -25.02 -21.09
N PRO A 185 8.13 -25.10 -22.07
CA PRO A 185 9.13 -26.17 -22.13
C PRO A 185 10.16 -26.14 -21.01
N LEU A 186 10.39 -24.95 -20.41
CA LEU A 186 11.36 -24.74 -19.33
C LEU A 186 10.74 -23.88 -18.24
N SER A 187 11.26 -23.96 -17.02
CA SER A 187 10.76 -23.21 -15.87
C SER A 187 10.84 -21.67 -16.00
N PHE A 188 11.55 -21.18 -17.03
CA PHE A 188 11.78 -19.75 -17.29
C PHE A 188 11.40 -19.34 -18.71
N LEU A 189 10.83 -20.22 -19.52
CA LEU A 189 10.52 -19.99 -20.93
C LEU A 189 9.11 -20.44 -21.25
N GLN A 190 8.30 -19.54 -21.79
CA GLN A 190 6.96 -19.82 -22.32
C GLN A 190 6.88 -19.39 -23.78
N ILE A 191 6.20 -20.15 -24.61
CA ILE A 191 5.91 -19.87 -26.01
C ILE A 191 4.40 -19.82 -26.16
N SER A 192 3.87 -18.79 -26.81
CA SER A 192 2.44 -18.65 -27.09
C SER A 192 2.15 -18.46 -28.57
N GLY A 193 1.04 -18.99 -29.00
CA GLY A 193 0.44 -18.76 -30.30
C GLY A 193 -1.05 -18.50 -30.13
N GLU A 194 -1.58 -17.47 -30.77
CA GLU A 194 -2.97 -17.05 -30.61
C GLU A 194 -3.60 -16.58 -31.91
N TYR A 195 -4.93 -16.61 -31.93
CA TYR A 195 -5.78 -15.94 -32.90
C TYR A 195 -6.62 -14.90 -32.17
N ASP A 196 -6.57 -13.64 -32.58
CA ASP A 196 -7.15 -12.48 -31.89
C ASP A 196 -8.48 -12.00 -32.46
N ALA A 197 -9.20 -12.87 -33.14
CA ALA A 197 -10.41 -12.68 -33.93
C ALA A 197 -10.16 -12.15 -35.36
N VAL A 198 -8.97 -11.68 -35.69
CA VAL A 198 -8.60 -11.19 -37.02
C VAL A 198 -7.42 -11.94 -37.58
N GLU A 199 -6.32 -12.01 -36.86
CA GLU A 199 -5.03 -12.56 -37.33
C GLU A 199 -4.36 -13.46 -36.29
N PHE A 200 -3.37 -14.22 -36.75
CA PHE A 200 -2.54 -15.06 -35.88
C PHE A 200 -1.33 -14.29 -35.39
N ASN A 201 -1.02 -14.46 -34.11
CA ASN A 201 0.16 -13.92 -33.48
C ASN A 201 0.92 -14.99 -32.71
N SER A 202 2.21 -14.82 -32.52
CA SER A 202 3.01 -15.67 -31.64
C SER A 202 4.09 -14.88 -30.91
N SER A 203 4.39 -15.31 -29.68
CA SER A 203 5.44 -14.70 -28.87
C SER A 203 6.22 -15.72 -28.06
N VAL A 204 7.39 -15.28 -27.61
CA VAL A 204 8.21 -15.99 -26.62
C VAL A 204 8.35 -15.09 -25.39
N LYS A 205 8.15 -15.67 -24.20
CA LYS A 205 8.30 -14.99 -22.91
C LYS A 205 9.43 -15.64 -22.12
N LEU A 206 10.40 -14.85 -21.69
CA LEU A 206 11.41 -15.24 -20.71
C LEU A 206 11.01 -14.65 -19.37
N PHE A 207 11.02 -15.43 -18.31
CA PHE A 207 10.62 -14.95 -16.99
C PHE A 207 11.44 -15.61 -15.87
N THR A 208 11.48 -14.92 -14.72
CA THR A 208 12.10 -15.48 -13.52
C THR A 208 11.07 -16.36 -12.79
N PRO A 209 11.40 -17.64 -12.52
CA PRO A 209 10.54 -18.48 -11.70
C PRO A 209 10.32 -17.88 -10.31
N GLN A 210 9.16 -18.14 -9.70
CA GLN A 210 8.85 -17.71 -8.35
C GLN A 210 9.92 -18.17 -7.36
N GLY A 211 10.29 -17.34 -6.40
CA GLY A 211 11.34 -17.60 -5.41
C GLY A 211 12.77 -17.41 -5.93
N THR A 212 12.97 -17.00 -7.21
CA THR A 212 14.31 -16.73 -7.77
C THR A 212 14.82 -15.35 -7.38
N LEU A 213 13.96 -14.35 -7.39
CA LEU A 213 14.28 -12.99 -6.97
C LEU A 213 13.86 -12.74 -5.50
N PRO A 214 14.52 -11.83 -4.80
CA PRO A 214 14.11 -11.44 -3.44
C PRO A 214 12.64 -10.99 -3.41
N TYR A 215 11.98 -11.24 -2.27
CA TYR A 215 10.58 -10.85 -2.02
C TYR A 215 9.56 -11.46 -3.00
N ASP A 216 9.86 -12.62 -3.58
CA ASP A 216 9.02 -13.28 -4.59
C ASP A 216 8.66 -12.42 -5.81
N VAL A 217 9.47 -11.40 -6.08
CA VAL A 217 9.35 -10.57 -7.28
C VAL A 217 9.58 -11.45 -8.51
N THR A 218 8.75 -11.25 -9.53
CA THR A 218 8.93 -11.90 -10.84
C THR A 218 9.11 -10.86 -11.93
N ALA A 219 10.04 -11.10 -12.81
CA ALA A 219 10.29 -10.28 -13.99
C ALA A 219 10.05 -11.11 -15.25
N SER A 220 9.49 -10.51 -16.29
CA SER A 220 9.33 -11.16 -17.60
C SER A 220 9.65 -10.20 -18.72
N VAL A 221 10.15 -10.77 -19.82
CA VAL A 221 10.33 -10.07 -21.09
C VAL A 221 9.69 -10.94 -22.18
N SER A 222 8.82 -10.35 -22.95
CA SER A 222 8.16 -10.99 -24.08
C SER A 222 8.62 -10.35 -25.38
N TYR A 223 8.82 -11.19 -26.39
CA TYR A 223 9.16 -10.78 -27.74
C TYR A 223 8.20 -11.43 -28.74
N GLN A 224 7.63 -10.63 -29.63
CA GLN A 224 6.73 -11.12 -30.66
C GLN A 224 7.55 -11.78 -31.79
N LEU A 225 7.25 -13.05 -32.07
CA LEU A 225 7.91 -13.81 -33.12
C LEU A 225 7.22 -13.64 -34.47
N TYR A 226 5.89 -13.49 -34.45
CA TYR A 226 5.07 -13.34 -35.65
C TYR A 226 3.79 -12.58 -35.35
N SER A 227 3.35 -11.74 -36.27
CA SER A 227 2.01 -11.17 -36.34
C SER A 227 1.49 -11.17 -37.77
N GLY A 228 0.23 -11.58 -37.93
CA GLY A 228 -0.47 -11.48 -39.22
C GLY A 228 -0.96 -10.06 -39.55
N HIS A 229 -0.96 -9.16 -38.59
CA HIS A 229 -1.30 -7.75 -38.74
C HIS A 229 -0.17 -7.02 -39.47
N ASN A 230 -0.09 -7.16 -40.73
CA ASN A 230 0.90 -6.71 -41.70
C ASN A 230 1.59 -5.36 -41.36
N THR A 231 2.54 -5.38 -40.42
CA THR A 231 3.29 -4.22 -39.97
C THR A 231 4.71 -4.37 -40.51
N ASP A 232 5.07 -3.60 -41.52
CA ASP A 232 6.46 -3.46 -41.92
C ASP A 232 7.25 -2.87 -40.72
N GLU A 233 8.13 -3.67 -40.10
CA GLU A 233 9.24 -3.25 -39.25
C GLU A 233 9.10 -3.14 -37.72
N GLN A 234 8.03 -3.54 -37.05
CA GLN A 234 8.03 -3.42 -35.59
C GLN A 234 8.36 -4.72 -34.88
N ASN A 235 9.55 -4.79 -34.31
CA ASN A 235 9.97 -5.80 -33.34
C ASN A 235 9.30 -5.47 -31.99
N MET A 236 8.12 -6.00 -31.74
CA MET A 236 7.40 -5.72 -30.51
C MET A 236 7.94 -6.53 -29.34
N TRP A 237 8.23 -5.84 -28.28
CA TRP A 237 8.59 -6.45 -27.01
C TRP A 237 7.87 -5.78 -25.85
N ASN A 238 7.70 -6.50 -24.78
CA ASN A 238 7.29 -5.95 -23.50
C ASN A 238 8.20 -6.43 -22.38
N ALA A 239 8.25 -5.66 -21.32
CA ALA A 239 8.89 -6.06 -20.06
C ALA A 239 7.90 -5.83 -18.92
N ALA A 240 7.74 -6.82 -18.06
CA ALA A 240 6.88 -6.74 -16.91
C ALA A 240 7.64 -7.09 -15.62
N LEU A 241 7.28 -6.38 -14.55
CA LEU A 241 7.76 -6.63 -13.19
C LEU A 241 6.53 -6.83 -12.30
N SER A 242 6.40 -8.01 -11.70
CA SER A 242 5.31 -8.32 -10.78
C SER A 242 5.84 -8.44 -9.36
N VAL A 243 5.21 -7.68 -8.46
CA VAL A 243 5.63 -7.55 -7.06
C VAL A 243 4.45 -7.97 -6.17
N PRO A 244 4.58 -9.01 -5.35
CA PRO A 244 3.57 -9.31 -4.35
C PRO A 244 3.62 -8.26 -3.24
N LEU A 245 2.52 -7.56 -3.04
CA LEU A 245 2.34 -6.56 -1.97
C LEU A 245 2.00 -7.22 -0.64
N VAL A 246 1.49 -8.44 -0.69
CA VAL A 246 1.21 -9.27 0.48
C VAL A 246 2.35 -10.27 0.63
N THR A 247 3.14 -10.09 1.67
CA THR A 247 4.11 -11.12 2.05
C THR A 247 3.31 -12.21 2.76
N GLY A 248 3.32 -13.46 2.28
CA GLY A 248 2.49 -14.59 2.78
C GLY A 248 2.48 -14.85 4.30
N TYR A 249 2.93 -13.89 5.10
CA TYR A 249 2.97 -13.92 6.56
C TYR A 249 1.63 -13.58 7.23
N THR A 250 0.71 -12.92 6.55
CA THR A 250 -0.55 -12.48 7.17
C THR A 250 -1.70 -13.46 7.00
N ARG A 251 -1.73 -14.22 5.91
CA ARG A 251 -2.85 -15.14 5.60
C ARG A 251 -2.46 -16.58 5.28
N SER A 252 -1.18 -16.91 5.14
CA SER A 252 -0.79 -18.28 4.80
C SER A 252 -1.10 -19.24 5.96
N ARG A 253 -2.02 -20.14 5.73
CA ARG A 253 -2.30 -21.30 6.61
C ARG A 253 -1.12 -22.29 6.66
N ASP A 254 -0.09 -22.08 5.86
CA ASP A 254 1.04 -23.01 5.72
C ASP A 254 2.25 -22.57 6.53
N TYR A 255 2.08 -22.56 7.86
CA TYR A 255 3.14 -22.27 8.84
C TYR A 255 4.14 -23.43 9.03
N SER A 256 3.98 -24.55 8.32
CA SER A 256 4.68 -25.79 8.62
C SER A 256 6.17 -25.80 8.24
N ARG A 257 6.60 -24.99 7.29
CA ARG A 257 7.97 -25.04 6.77
C ARG A 257 9.03 -24.23 7.54
N HIS A 258 8.63 -23.19 8.27
CA HIS A 258 9.57 -22.36 9.06
C HIS A 258 9.60 -22.72 10.55
N SER A 259 8.78 -23.68 10.98
CA SER A 259 8.52 -23.92 12.40
C SER A 259 9.65 -24.60 13.16
N VAL A 260 10.45 -25.46 12.53
CA VAL A 260 11.41 -26.32 13.27
C VAL A 260 12.64 -25.52 13.74
N THR A 261 13.27 -24.75 12.88
CA THR A 261 14.46 -23.94 13.27
C THR A 261 14.08 -22.78 14.19
N LEU A 262 12.88 -22.23 14.02
CA LEU A 262 12.34 -21.17 14.86
C LEU A 262 12.00 -21.69 16.27
N MET A 263 11.44 -22.90 16.36
CA MET A 263 11.13 -23.55 17.65
C MET A 263 12.37 -23.87 18.49
N GLU A 264 13.48 -24.25 17.87
CA GLU A 264 14.74 -24.46 18.57
C GLU A 264 15.31 -23.15 19.13
N ARG A 265 15.24 -22.06 18.38
CA ARG A 265 15.68 -20.72 18.82
C ARG A 265 14.79 -20.17 19.94
N LEU A 266 13.46 -20.26 19.82
CA LEU A 266 12.51 -19.85 20.85
C LEU A 266 12.70 -20.64 22.16
N SER A 267 13.02 -21.95 22.11
CA SER A 267 13.27 -22.76 23.29
C SER A 267 14.54 -22.36 24.06
N LEU A 268 15.52 -21.78 23.35
CA LEU A 268 16.76 -21.24 23.98
C LEU A 268 16.47 -19.88 24.65
N GLU A 269 15.66 -19.02 24.06
CA GLU A 269 15.22 -17.74 24.65
C GLU A 269 14.33 -17.99 25.86
N GLN A 270 13.40 -18.93 25.81
CA GLN A 270 12.57 -19.33 26.96
C GLN A 270 13.38 -19.92 28.10
N LYS A 271 14.50 -20.58 27.82
CA LYS A 271 15.42 -21.04 28.85
C LYS A 271 16.20 -19.91 29.54
N LYS A 272 16.53 -18.83 28.80
CA LYS A 272 17.14 -17.61 29.36
C LYS A 272 16.15 -16.79 30.19
N ALA A 273 14.85 -16.77 29.79
CA ALA A 273 13.78 -16.08 30.50
C ALA A 273 13.35 -16.76 31.83
N LYS A 274 13.93 -17.87 32.21
CA LYS A 274 13.60 -18.60 33.47
C LYS A 274 13.97 -17.87 34.76
N GLU A 275 14.74 -16.78 34.70
CA GLU A 275 14.96 -15.87 35.84
C GLU A 275 13.93 -14.70 35.75
N ALA A 276 12.66 -15.04 35.80
CA ALA A 276 11.57 -14.12 35.64
C ALA A 276 11.42 -13.15 36.81
N SER A 277 11.82 -11.93 36.63
CA SER A 277 11.57 -10.81 37.54
C SER A 277 10.98 -9.63 36.81
N ILE A 278 10.23 -8.75 37.50
CA ILE A 278 9.72 -7.49 36.92
C ILE A 278 10.86 -6.67 36.33
N SER A 279 12.02 -6.66 36.95
CA SER A 279 13.20 -5.96 36.46
C SER A 279 13.74 -6.52 35.14
N ALA A 280 13.70 -7.84 34.95
CA ALA A 280 14.06 -8.48 33.69
C ALA A 280 13.06 -8.13 32.58
N LEU A 281 11.75 -8.16 32.87
CA LEU A 281 10.72 -7.75 31.93
C LEU A 281 10.88 -6.28 31.49
N VAL A 282 11.04 -5.37 32.45
CA VAL A 282 11.27 -3.95 32.15
C VAL A 282 12.51 -3.76 31.29
N SER A 283 13.58 -4.49 31.59
CA SER A 283 14.83 -4.42 30.82
C SER A 283 14.64 -4.94 29.39
N ALA A 284 13.92 -6.04 29.19
CA ALA A 284 13.63 -6.62 27.89
C ALA A 284 12.79 -5.65 27.04
N LEU A 285 11.70 -5.09 27.59
CA LEU A 285 10.85 -4.12 26.91
C LEU A 285 11.60 -2.82 26.55
N ARG A 286 12.46 -2.34 27.46
CA ARG A 286 13.29 -1.16 27.23
C ARG A 286 14.32 -1.40 26.12
N ASN A 287 14.99 -2.55 26.14
CA ASN A 287 15.97 -2.92 25.12
C ASN A 287 15.33 -3.05 23.73
N GLU A 288 14.06 -3.46 23.68
CA GLU A 288 13.27 -3.51 22.46
C GLU A 288 12.86 -2.13 21.95
N GLY A 289 13.01 -1.09 22.78
CA GLY A 289 12.72 0.29 22.39
C GLY A 289 11.35 0.80 22.79
N PHE A 290 10.63 0.10 23.65
CA PHE A 290 9.40 0.63 24.25
C PHE A 290 9.71 1.71 25.29
N VAL A 291 8.80 2.68 25.38
CA VAL A 291 8.91 3.79 26.33
C VAL A 291 7.67 3.86 27.23
N ASN A 292 7.70 4.70 28.25
CA ASN A 292 6.61 4.88 29.22
C ASN A 292 6.15 3.56 29.87
N ILE A 293 7.10 2.66 30.15
CA ILE A 293 6.83 1.31 30.67
C ILE A 293 6.39 1.41 32.13
N GLN A 294 5.23 0.85 32.46
CA GLN A 294 4.73 0.67 33.83
C GLN A 294 4.16 -0.74 33.99
N ILE A 295 4.37 -1.32 35.15
CA ILE A 295 3.86 -2.65 35.51
C ILE A 295 3.12 -2.55 36.84
N GLY A 296 1.94 -3.13 36.91
CA GLY A 296 1.06 -3.13 38.06
C GLY A 296 0.06 -4.27 38.03
N PHE A 297 -0.92 -4.20 38.90
CA PHE A 297 -1.99 -5.20 39.01
C PHE A 297 -3.36 -4.54 39.07
N LEU A 298 -4.31 -5.15 38.41
CA LEU A 298 -5.72 -4.84 38.57
C LEU A 298 -6.41 -6.14 39.01
N ASN A 299 -6.81 -6.18 40.28
CA ASN A 299 -7.24 -7.40 40.95
C ASN A 299 -6.12 -8.48 40.86
N GLN A 300 -6.38 -9.60 40.16
CA GLN A 300 -5.44 -10.70 39.98
C GLN A 300 -4.74 -10.69 38.61
N THR A 301 -5.03 -9.69 37.75
CA THR A 301 -4.48 -9.58 36.39
C THR A 301 -3.22 -8.72 36.44
N ALA A 302 -2.12 -9.21 35.91
CA ALA A 302 -0.93 -8.42 35.70
C ALA A 302 -1.18 -7.41 34.54
N VAL A 303 -0.90 -6.13 34.81
CA VAL A 303 -1.11 -5.05 33.85
C VAL A 303 0.23 -4.46 33.45
N VAL A 304 0.45 -4.37 32.15
CA VAL A 304 1.62 -3.70 31.57
C VAL A 304 1.13 -2.56 30.67
N ALA A 305 1.59 -1.34 30.92
CA ALA A 305 1.36 -0.21 30.03
C ALA A 305 2.69 0.20 29.40
N LEU A 306 2.69 0.45 28.10
CA LEU A 306 3.86 0.90 27.35
C LEU A 306 3.47 1.63 26.06
N GLU A 307 4.43 2.38 25.51
CA GLU A 307 4.25 3.12 24.26
C GLU A 307 5.20 2.58 23.18
N ASN A 308 4.64 2.34 21.97
CA ASN A 308 5.39 1.92 20.81
C ASN A 308 5.90 3.13 20.02
N ARG A 309 7.22 3.21 19.80
CA ARG A 309 7.86 4.21 18.92
C ARG A 309 8.76 3.59 17.86
N ARG A 310 8.77 2.28 17.78
CA ARG A 310 9.63 1.52 16.88
C ARG A 310 8.88 0.97 15.68
N TYR A 311 7.75 0.31 15.91
CA TYR A 311 6.97 -0.37 14.87
C TYR A 311 5.94 0.60 14.29
N ASN A 312 6.33 1.30 13.21
CA ASN A 312 5.57 2.45 12.71
C ASN A 312 4.56 2.12 11.61
N HIS A 313 4.68 0.95 10.97
CA HIS A 313 3.78 0.59 9.88
C HIS A 313 2.40 0.16 10.39
N ASN A 314 2.37 -0.54 11.53
CA ASN A 314 1.13 -1.02 12.13
C ASN A 314 1.28 -1.19 13.64
N GLN A 315 0.31 -0.72 14.42
CA GLN A 315 0.30 -0.86 15.88
C GLN A 315 0.22 -2.32 16.34
N VAL A 316 -0.39 -3.20 15.54
CA VAL A 316 -0.46 -4.65 15.82
C VAL A 316 0.94 -5.26 15.93
N ASP A 317 1.92 -4.79 15.17
CA ASP A 317 3.30 -5.29 15.24
C ASP A 317 3.91 -4.98 16.61
N GLY A 318 3.75 -3.74 17.10
CA GLY A 318 4.20 -3.36 18.43
C GLY A 318 3.49 -4.12 19.55
N LEU A 319 2.17 -4.34 19.42
CA LEU A 319 1.40 -5.17 20.35
C LEU A 319 1.90 -6.61 20.39
N GLY A 320 2.16 -7.22 19.22
CA GLY A 320 2.59 -8.59 19.10
C GLY A 320 3.96 -8.82 19.74
N VAL A 321 4.92 -7.94 19.46
CA VAL A 321 6.27 -8.00 20.07
C VAL A 321 6.19 -7.79 21.58
N ALA A 322 5.48 -6.76 22.03
CA ALA A 322 5.34 -6.48 23.45
C ALA A 322 4.67 -7.65 24.21
N MET A 323 3.54 -8.16 23.69
CA MET A 323 2.82 -9.26 24.32
C MET A 323 3.65 -10.56 24.34
N GLY A 324 4.43 -10.82 23.28
CA GLY A 324 5.36 -11.95 23.24
C GLY A 324 6.43 -11.88 24.34
N ILE A 325 7.03 -10.69 24.55
CA ILE A 325 7.99 -10.44 25.63
C ILE A 325 7.30 -10.59 27.00
N VAL A 326 6.13 -9.94 27.18
CA VAL A 326 5.40 -9.98 28.44
C VAL A 326 5.01 -11.40 28.82
N SER A 327 4.44 -12.17 27.90
CA SER A 327 4.02 -13.55 28.17
C SER A 327 5.19 -14.49 28.47
N SER A 328 6.37 -14.24 27.91
CA SER A 328 7.57 -15.04 28.17
C SER A 328 8.21 -14.76 29.54
N HIS A 329 8.01 -13.55 30.09
CA HIS A 329 8.60 -13.12 31.37
C HIS A 329 7.61 -13.20 32.54
N LEU A 330 6.31 -13.04 32.31
CA LEU A 330 5.25 -13.13 33.31
C LEU A 330 4.56 -14.51 33.27
N GLY A 331 5.33 -15.60 33.36
CA GLY A 331 4.79 -16.94 33.60
C GLY A 331 4.27 -17.08 35.03
N GLN A 332 3.58 -18.21 35.34
CA GLN A 332 2.93 -18.47 36.63
C GLN A 332 3.79 -18.15 37.87
N ASN A 333 5.09 -18.39 37.81
CA ASN A 333 6.00 -18.14 38.94
C ASN A 333 6.29 -16.67 39.19
N ALA A 334 6.35 -15.84 38.12
CA ALA A 334 6.63 -14.42 38.24
C ALA A 334 5.42 -13.63 38.71
N VAL A 335 4.22 -14.09 38.38
CA VAL A 335 2.95 -13.50 38.88
C VAL A 335 2.78 -13.82 40.36
N ALA A 336 3.16 -15.01 40.81
CA ALA A 336 3.12 -15.42 42.22
C ALA A 336 4.11 -14.64 43.10
N GLU A 337 5.34 -14.33 42.63
CA GLU A 337 6.32 -13.51 43.37
C GLU A 337 5.82 -12.09 43.66
N VAL A 338 4.90 -11.58 42.89
CA VAL A 338 4.39 -10.22 42.99
C VAL A 338 2.98 -10.16 43.62
N GLY A 339 2.50 -11.31 44.12
CA GLY A 339 1.23 -11.42 44.84
C GLY A 339 0.02 -11.61 43.95
N GLY A 340 0.19 -11.96 42.66
CA GLY A 340 -0.89 -12.33 41.74
C GLY A 340 -1.15 -13.86 41.81
N GLU A 341 -2.42 -14.24 41.73
CA GLU A 341 -2.85 -15.64 41.66
C GLU A 341 -3.25 -16.12 40.27
N SER A 342 -3.27 -15.22 39.29
CA SER A 342 -3.81 -15.46 37.95
C SER A 342 -2.70 -15.45 36.88
N ASP A 343 -2.80 -16.36 35.92
CA ASP A 343 -1.98 -16.40 34.69
C ASP A 343 -2.46 -15.37 33.63
N ARG A 344 -3.32 -14.42 34.02
CA ARG A 344 -3.84 -13.38 33.11
C ARG A 344 -2.95 -12.16 33.08
N VAL A 345 -2.73 -11.70 31.84
CA VAL A 345 -1.97 -10.49 31.52
C VAL A 345 -2.83 -9.57 30.69
N GLU A 346 -2.77 -8.29 30.98
CA GLU A 346 -3.35 -7.25 30.14
C GLU A 346 -2.27 -6.22 29.76
N LEU A 347 -2.09 -6.02 28.47
CA LEU A 347 -1.16 -5.05 27.89
C LEU A 347 -1.92 -3.85 27.35
N PHE A 348 -1.61 -2.67 27.85
CA PHE A 348 -2.10 -1.38 27.30
C PHE A 348 -1.05 -0.75 26.41
N MET A 349 -1.40 -0.56 25.13
CA MET A 349 -0.61 0.23 24.22
C MET A 349 -0.99 1.70 24.35
N LEU A 350 0.04 2.53 24.54
CA LEU A 350 -0.10 3.98 24.62
C LEU A 350 0.39 4.64 23.34
N ALA A 351 -0.18 5.79 23.02
CA ALA A 351 0.34 6.74 22.05
C ALA A 351 0.40 8.11 22.72
N ASN A 352 1.58 8.72 22.78
CA ASN A 352 1.84 9.95 23.52
C ASN A 352 1.19 9.93 24.93
N GLN A 353 1.46 8.86 25.68
CA GLN A 353 0.96 8.59 27.05
C GLN A 353 -0.56 8.41 27.18
N LYS A 354 -1.32 8.39 26.07
CA LYS A 354 -2.75 8.10 26.06
C LYS A 354 -3.01 6.65 25.64
N PRO A 355 -3.83 5.89 26.37
CA PRO A 355 -4.13 4.52 26.00
C PRO A 355 -4.98 4.48 24.71
N VAL A 356 -4.60 3.62 23.79
CA VAL A 356 -5.29 3.48 22.49
C VAL A 356 -5.95 2.11 22.32
N VAL A 357 -5.34 1.06 22.85
CA VAL A 357 -5.88 -0.30 22.82
C VAL A 357 -5.31 -1.11 23.98
N SER A 358 -6.09 -2.03 24.54
CA SER A 358 -5.57 -3.07 25.43
C SER A 358 -5.82 -4.46 24.86
N VAL A 359 -4.91 -5.39 25.15
CA VAL A 359 -5.05 -6.80 24.84
C VAL A 359 -4.91 -7.61 26.13
N GLN A 360 -5.91 -8.42 26.44
CA GLN A 360 -5.95 -9.28 27.61
C GLN A 360 -5.90 -10.75 27.15
N VAL A 361 -5.08 -11.55 27.81
CA VAL A 361 -4.92 -12.96 27.48
C VAL A 361 -4.37 -13.76 28.67
N ASN A 362 -4.63 -15.06 28.67
CA ASN A 362 -3.90 -16.00 29.51
C ASN A 362 -2.50 -16.22 28.96
N SER A 363 -1.45 -16.05 29.79
CA SER A 363 -0.05 -16.09 29.37
C SER A 363 0.34 -17.45 28.76
N SER A 364 -0.09 -18.56 29.36
CA SER A 364 0.18 -19.92 28.86
C SER A 364 -0.50 -20.17 27.51
N CYS A 365 -1.74 -19.68 27.33
CA CYS A 365 -2.45 -19.75 26.06
C CYS A 365 -1.69 -19.00 24.96
N TYR A 366 -1.23 -17.78 25.26
CA TYR A 366 -0.51 -16.96 24.29
C TYR A 366 0.87 -17.54 23.93
N GLN A 367 1.59 -18.13 24.89
CA GLN A 367 2.84 -18.84 24.60
C GLN A 367 2.61 -20.03 23.65
N ASN A 368 1.55 -20.81 23.86
CA ASN A 368 1.20 -21.91 22.95
C ASN A 368 0.84 -21.41 21.55
N PHE A 369 0.16 -20.28 21.47
CA PHE A 369 -0.18 -19.61 20.20
C PHE A 369 1.07 -19.13 19.47
N ILE A 370 2.02 -18.47 20.14
CA ILE A 370 3.31 -18.08 19.56
C ILE A 370 4.07 -19.29 19.02
N ASN A 371 4.15 -20.37 19.80
CA ASN A 371 4.85 -21.60 19.43
C ASN A 371 4.15 -22.40 18.32
N GLY A 372 2.95 -21.98 17.88
CA GLY A 372 2.19 -22.66 16.83
C GLY A 372 1.59 -24.00 17.26
N SER A 373 1.57 -24.29 18.56
CA SER A 373 1.07 -25.56 19.10
C SER A 373 -0.45 -25.57 19.25
N ALA A 374 -1.10 -24.40 19.33
CA ALA A 374 -2.55 -24.25 19.45
C ALA A 374 -3.02 -22.85 19.05
N THR A 375 -4.30 -22.71 18.72
CA THR A 375 -5.00 -21.42 18.67
C THR A 375 -5.24 -20.90 20.08
N CYS A 376 -5.34 -19.59 20.27
CA CYS A 376 -5.68 -18.99 21.53
C CYS A 376 -6.92 -18.11 21.40
N ASP A 377 -8.07 -18.65 21.76
CA ASP A 377 -9.36 -17.94 21.67
C ASP A 377 -9.60 -16.98 22.85
N ASP A 378 -8.69 -16.99 23.85
CA ASP A 378 -8.78 -16.12 25.03
C ASP A 378 -8.16 -14.73 24.81
N ILE A 379 -7.63 -14.44 23.61
CA ILE A 379 -7.14 -13.11 23.26
C ILE A 379 -8.33 -12.16 23.12
N LYS A 380 -8.37 -11.10 23.93
CA LYS A 380 -9.47 -10.11 23.91
C LYS A 380 -8.91 -8.71 23.75
N PHE A 381 -9.48 -7.96 22.82
CA PHE A 381 -9.12 -6.58 22.58
C PHE A 381 -10.17 -5.62 23.15
N THR A 382 -9.70 -4.53 23.74
CA THR A 382 -10.54 -3.46 24.25
C THR A 382 -10.00 -2.12 23.74
N THR A 383 -10.90 -1.29 23.23
CA THR A 383 -10.58 0.03 22.66
C THR A 383 -11.30 1.18 23.36
N ARG A 384 -12.16 0.87 24.37
CA ARG A 384 -12.96 1.82 25.13
C ARG A 384 -12.63 1.77 26.62
N ASP A 385 -12.97 2.83 27.33
CA ASP A 385 -12.87 2.98 28.79
C ASP A 385 -11.45 2.67 29.34
N LEU A 386 -10.45 2.80 28.46
CA LEU A 386 -9.07 2.42 28.76
C LEU A 386 -8.44 3.32 29.83
N SER A 387 -8.73 4.62 29.82
CA SER A 387 -8.18 5.57 30.79
C SER A 387 -8.72 5.30 32.19
N GLU A 388 -10.02 5.07 32.30
CA GLU A 388 -10.69 4.75 33.58
C GLU A 388 -10.12 3.45 34.16
N LYS A 389 -9.90 2.45 33.31
CA LYS A 389 -9.33 1.17 33.73
C LYS A 389 -7.88 1.33 34.21
N LEU A 390 -7.05 2.15 33.54
CA LEU A 390 -5.67 2.41 33.96
C LEU A 390 -5.58 3.15 35.31
N GLU A 391 -6.55 3.99 35.65
CA GLU A 391 -6.62 4.70 36.95
C GLU A 391 -6.86 3.75 38.12
N LEU A 392 -7.43 2.56 37.89
CA LEU A 392 -7.70 1.55 38.91
C LEU A 392 -6.52 0.60 39.15
N VAL A 393 -5.45 0.70 38.36
CA VAL A 393 -4.30 -0.19 38.46
C VAL A 393 -3.42 0.17 39.67
N ASP A 394 -3.08 -0.82 40.48
CA ASP A 394 -2.06 -0.73 41.54
C ASP A 394 -0.67 -0.86 40.92
N TRP A 395 -0.05 0.27 40.58
CA TRP A 395 1.26 0.30 39.95
C TRP A 395 2.37 -0.09 40.90
N LYS A 396 3.17 -1.09 40.52
CA LYS A 396 4.33 -1.58 41.29
C LYS A 396 5.65 -0.98 40.82
N THR A 397 5.68 -0.43 39.61
CA THR A 397 6.86 0.28 39.08
C THR A 397 6.53 1.74 38.83
N GLU A 398 7.52 2.61 39.05
CA GLU A 398 7.46 3.95 38.46
C GLU A 398 7.54 3.86 36.93
N ARG A 399 7.18 4.92 36.24
CA ARG A 399 7.27 4.99 34.78
C ARG A 399 8.73 4.94 34.35
N VAL A 400 9.14 3.83 33.74
CA VAL A 400 10.48 3.62 33.25
C VAL A 400 10.58 4.06 31.78
N ASN A 401 11.74 4.58 31.40
CA ASN A 401 12.02 5.08 30.07
C ASN A 401 10.97 6.12 29.65
N SER A 402 10.85 7.21 30.44
CA SER A 402 9.86 8.26 30.20
C SER A 402 10.07 8.88 28.83
N GLY A 403 9.00 8.93 28.02
CA GLY A 403 9.01 9.59 26.73
C GLY A 403 8.69 11.08 26.77
N VAL A 404 8.62 11.70 27.95
CA VAL A 404 8.39 13.16 28.10
C VAL A 404 9.65 13.92 27.74
N LEU A 405 9.51 14.96 26.91
CA LEU A 405 10.57 15.76 26.31
C LEU A 405 11.54 14.94 25.44
N ASP A 406 11.16 13.71 25.11
CA ASP A 406 11.90 12.92 24.14
C ASP A 406 11.68 13.49 22.74
N SER A 407 12.77 13.65 22.00
CA SER A 407 12.78 14.28 20.68
C SER A 407 13.31 13.31 19.64
N GLN A 408 12.70 13.35 18.46
CA GLN A 408 13.11 12.59 17.30
C GLN A 408 13.37 13.57 16.14
N LEU A 409 14.58 13.56 15.60
CA LEU A 409 14.94 14.26 14.38
C LEU A 409 14.88 13.25 13.23
N ILE A 410 13.85 13.36 12.40
CA ILE A 410 13.52 12.39 11.35
C ILE A 410 13.86 12.98 9.99
N PHE A 411 14.74 12.34 9.25
CA PHE A 411 15.01 12.65 7.85
C PHE A 411 14.17 11.75 6.95
N SER A 412 13.44 12.37 6.03
CA SER A 412 12.56 11.65 5.09
C SER A 412 12.71 12.20 3.67
N PRO A 413 12.85 11.33 2.65
CA PRO A 413 12.65 11.76 1.27
C PRO A 413 11.19 12.17 1.09
N MET A 414 10.95 13.22 0.33
CA MET A 414 9.62 13.71 -0.03
C MET A 414 9.52 13.85 -1.53
N VAL A 415 8.39 13.48 -2.07
CA VAL A 415 8.08 13.61 -3.48
C VAL A 415 6.67 14.19 -3.62
N ARG A 416 6.54 15.26 -4.36
CA ARG A 416 5.28 15.68 -4.99
C ARG A 416 5.33 15.28 -6.44
N HIS A 417 4.23 14.86 -6.99
CA HIS A 417 4.18 14.45 -8.39
C HIS A 417 2.83 14.83 -9.01
N ALA A 418 2.86 15.01 -10.30
CA ALA A 418 1.69 15.04 -11.17
C ALA A 418 1.88 13.93 -12.22
N VAL A 419 0.86 13.11 -12.41
CA VAL A 419 0.93 11.93 -13.26
C VAL A 419 -0.17 11.98 -14.29
N ALA A 420 0.17 11.72 -15.55
CA ALA A 420 -0.77 11.64 -16.66
C ALA A 420 -1.64 12.90 -16.79
N THR A 421 -1.01 14.06 -16.63
CA THR A 421 -1.63 15.35 -16.90
C THR A 421 -1.41 15.76 -18.37
N GLU A 422 -2.10 16.79 -18.84
CA GLU A 422 -1.87 17.38 -20.14
C GLU A 422 -0.48 17.99 -20.32
N PHE A 423 0.29 18.17 -19.24
CA PHE A 423 1.62 18.80 -19.24
C PHE A 423 2.76 17.78 -19.25
N GLY A 424 2.59 16.63 -18.59
CA GLY A 424 3.65 15.63 -18.48
C GLY A 424 3.13 14.22 -18.13
N VAL A 425 3.88 13.14 -18.50
CA VAL A 425 3.62 11.75 -18.04
C VAL A 425 3.83 11.67 -16.56
N TYR A 426 4.93 12.28 -16.11
CA TYR A 426 5.35 12.26 -14.72
C TYR A 426 6.20 13.50 -14.44
N ASP A 427 5.61 14.44 -13.75
CA ASP A 427 6.28 15.62 -13.25
C ASP A 427 6.48 15.49 -11.76
N TYR A 428 7.58 16.02 -11.24
CA TYR A 428 7.94 15.84 -9.85
C TYR A 428 8.71 17.01 -9.26
N SER A 429 8.51 17.21 -7.96
CA SER A 429 9.43 17.96 -7.09
C SER A 429 9.90 17.00 -6.00
N PHE A 430 11.22 16.80 -5.89
CA PHE A 430 11.86 15.91 -4.94
C PHE A 430 12.63 16.72 -3.90
N ALA A 431 12.45 16.39 -2.63
CA ALA A 431 13.07 17.06 -1.51
C ALA A 431 13.48 16.11 -0.39
N MET A 432 14.30 16.59 0.53
CA MET A 432 14.58 15.98 1.82
C MET A 432 13.93 16.82 2.91
N SER A 433 13.12 16.19 3.76
CA SER A 433 12.61 16.84 4.97
C SER A 433 13.42 16.48 6.20
N SER A 434 13.58 17.46 7.09
CA SER A 434 14.12 17.30 8.44
C SER A 434 13.01 17.65 9.43
N ASN A 435 12.46 16.64 10.10
CA ASN A 435 11.32 16.80 10.99
C ASN A 435 11.74 16.57 12.45
N LEU A 436 11.69 17.61 13.28
CA LEU A 436 11.87 17.53 14.72
C LEU A 436 10.50 17.32 15.37
N TYR A 437 10.28 16.13 15.91
CA TYR A 437 9.08 15.79 16.66
C TYR A 437 9.43 15.60 18.13
N THR A 438 8.83 16.42 19.02
CA THR A 438 9.11 16.42 20.45
C THR A 438 7.83 16.15 21.23
N TYR A 439 7.84 15.08 22.04
CA TYR A 439 6.76 14.75 22.97
C TYR A 439 6.85 15.65 24.19
N LEU A 440 5.76 16.34 24.54
CA LEU A 440 5.75 17.27 25.70
C LEU A 440 5.14 16.60 26.93
N TRP A 441 3.84 16.73 27.10
CA TRP A 441 3.06 16.08 28.16
C TRP A 441 2.02 15.14 27.55
N SER A 442 1.20 14.53 28.39
CA SER A 442 0.20 13.55 27.94
C SER A 442 -0.71 14.09 26.83
N GLY A 443 -0.63 13.52 25.67
CA GLY A 443 -1.35 13.91 24.46
C GLY A 443 -0.76 15.10 23.71
N ALA A 444 0.31 15.77 24.21
CA ALA A 444 0.87 16.95 23.58
C ALA A 444 2.20 16.66 22.87
N ALA A 445 2.38 17.26 21.69
CA ALA A 445 3.62 17.19 20.94
C ALA A 445 3.83 18.45 20.10
N VAL A 446 5.09 18.80 19.87
CA VAL A 446 5.53 19.81 18.89
C VAL A 446 6.14 19.11 17.68
N ASP A 447 5.81 19.61 16.50
CA ASP A 447 6.22 19.10 15.21
C ASP A 447 6.74 20.25 14.36
N VAL A 448 8.06 20.26 14.06
CA VAL A 448 8.72 21.27 13.23
C VAL A 448 9.40 20.59 12.07
N ARG A 449 8.99 20.92 10.85
CA ARG A 449 9.53 20.33 9.62
C ARG A 449 10.12 21.40 8.70
N HIS A 450 11.37 21.21 8.36
CA HIS A 450 12.09 21.95 7.34
C HIS A 450 12.23 21.09 6.08
N ILE A 451 12.09 21.70 4.92
CA ILE A 451 12.25 21.06 3.62
C ILE A 451 13.47 21.62 2.91
N LEU A 452 14.25 20.73 2.29
CA LEU A 452 15.36 21.03 1.42
C LEU A 452 15.08 20.46 0.03
N PRO A 453 14.70 21.28 -0.98
CA PRO A 453 14.53 20.84 -2.36
C PRO A 453 15.83 20.25 -2.91
N LEU A 454 15.75 19.19 -3.72
CA LEU A 454 16.88 18.49 -4.28
C LEU A 454 16.85 18.42 -5.82
N ALA A 455 15.67 18.19 -6.39
CA ALA A 455 15.47 18.07 -7.85
C ALA A 455 14.01 18.30 -8.20
N GLU A 456 13.75 18.83 -9.38
CA GLU A 456 12.42 19.04 -9.92
C GLU A 456 12.42 18.90 -11.45
N SER A 457 11.26 18.57 -12.03
CA SER A 457 11.03 18.61 -13.47
C SER A 457 10.72 20.05 -13.90
N ASP A 458 10.80 20.31 -15.19
CA ASP A 458 10.60 21.63 -15.83
C ASP A 458 9.24 22.26 -15.48
N ASP A 459 8.17 21.47 -15.37
CA ASP A 459 6.86 21.97 -14.97
C ASP A 459 6.73 22.34 -13.49
N TYR A 460 7.65 21.85 -12.64
CA TYR A 460 7.80 22.29 -11.24
C TYR A 460 8.79 23.42 -11.07
N GLU A 461 9.62 23.73 -12.09
CA GLU A 461 10.50 24.88 -12.07
C GLU A 461 9.73 26.19 -12.05
N LYS A 462 10.42 27.28 -11.71
CA LYS A 462 9.83 28.62 -11.69
C LYS A 462 9.19 29.00 -13.01
N TRP A 463 7.92 29.36 -12.97
CA TRP A 463 7.01 29.63 -14.11
C TRP A 463 6.45 28.38 -14.80
N GLY A 464 6.74 27.19 -14.33
CA GLY A 464 6.07 25.97 -14.77
C GLY A 464 4.64 25.88 -14.25
N TYR A 465 3.87 24.93 -14.76
CA TYR A 465 2.45 24.75 -14.40
C TYR A 465 2.22 24.36 -12.94
N PHE A 466 3.21 23.71 -12.31
CA PHE A 466 3.17 23.24 -10.93
C PHE A 466 4.10 24.03 -9.97
N ASP A 467 4.62 25.18 -10.41
CA ASP A 467 5.52 26.06 -9.61
C ASP A 467 4.96 26.34 -8.20
N ASP A 468 3.66 26.66 -8.07
CA ASP A 468 3.01 26.89 -6.77
C ASP A 468 2.94 25.65 -5.87
N SER A 469 3.19 24.48 -6.43
CA SER A 469 3.22 23.21 -5.72
C SER A 469 4.62 22.67 -5.50
N ALA A 470 5.67 23.30 -6.03
CA ALA A 470 7.05 22.90 -5.83
C ALA A 470 7.46 22.98 -4.34
N TYR A 471 8.45 22.18 -3.94
CA TYR A 471 9.03 22.30 -2.61
C TYR A 471 9.94 23.51 -2.54
N GLU A 472 9.81 24.29 -1.47
CA GLU A 472 10.67 25.43 -1.16
C GLU A 472 11.60 25.12 0.00
N ASN A 473 12.78 25.78 0.04
CA ASN A 473 13.74 25.63 1.13
C ASN A 473 13.33 26.49 2.33
N ASP A 474 12.38 25.97 3.12
CA ASP A 474 11.81 26.69 4.25
C ASP A 474 11.25 25.74 5.33
N ILE A 475 10.74 26.34 6.43
CA ILE A 475 9.97 25.63 7.44
C ILE A 475 8.55 25.42 6.91
N GLU A 476 8.28 24.21 6.42
CA GLU A 476 6.97 23.87 5.88
C GLU A 476 5.91 23.74 6.97
N ARG A 477 6.33 23.34 8.19
CA ARG A 477 5.39 23.14 9.29
C ARG A 477 6.04 23.40 10.64
N ALA A 478 5.32 24.10 11.52
CA ALA A 478 5.67 24.27 12.92
C ALA A 478 4.37 24.27 13.75
N MET A 479 4.00 23.13 14.34
CA MET A 479 2.71 22.90 14.96
C MET A 479 2.85 22.39 16.40
N LEU A 480 1.93 22.83 17.26
CA LEU A 480 1.65 22.24 18.56
C LEU A 480 0.35 21.44 18.46
N HIS A 481 0.42 20.18 18.85
CA HIS A 481 -0.72 19.26 18.85
C HIS A 481 -1.12 18.91 20.29
N GLN A 482 -2.43 18.82 20.56
CA GLN A 482 -2.99 18.30 21.80
C GLN A 482 -4.09 17.30 21.51
N PHE A 483 -3.85 16.05 21.86
CA PHE A 483 -4.84 14.99 21.81
C PHE A 483 -5.53 14.81 23.16
N PHE A 484 -6.85 14.58 23.17
CA PHE A 484 -7.63 14.21 24.33
C PHE A 484 -8.89 13.44 23.93
N ARG A 485 -9.47 12.67 24.85
CA ARG A 485 -10.79 12.05 24.68
C ARG A 485 -11.81 12.77 25.54
N LEU A 486 -13.01 13.00 25.01
CA LEU A 486 -14.12 13.52 25.77
C LEU A 486 -14.69 12.39 26.64
N PRO A 487 -14.79 12.59 27.96
CA PRO A 487 -15.39 11.60 28.83
C PRO A 487 -16.87 11.37 28.48
N TYR A 488 -17.38 10.19 28.78
CA TYR A 488 -18.76 9.74 28.59
C TYR A 488 -19.22 9.50 27.14
N VAL A 489 -18.67 10.16 26.15
CA VAL A 489 -19.09 10.02 24.73
C VAL A 489 -18.06 9.31 23.87
N ASP A 490 -16.88 9.05 24.41
CA ASP A 490 -15.75 8.37 23.76
C ASP A 490 -15.37 8.97 22.40
N ILE A 491 -15.47 10.30 22.29
CA ILE A 491 -15.01 11.03 21.11
C ILE A 491 -13.56 11.42 21.33
N ALA A 492 -12.70 10.98 20.43
CA ALA A 492 -11.31 11.40 20.38
C ALA A 492 -11.20 12.74 19.66
N ASN A 493 -10.37 13.64 20.20
CA ASN A 493 -10.14 14.97 19.64
C ASN A 493 -8.66 15.28 19.58
N GLN A 494 -8.26 16.00 18.54
CA GLN A 494 -6.95 16.62 18.44
C GLN A 494 -7.10 18.06 17.98
N VAL A 495 -6.55 18.98 18.75
CA VAL A 495 -6.40 20.38 18.36
C VAL A 495 -4.95 20.63 18.01
N SER A 496 -4.72 21.31 16.90
CA SER A 496 -3.39 21.63 16.36
C SER A 496 -3.33 23.10 16.01
N ILE A 497 -2.30 23.81 16.47
CA ILE A 497 -2.12 25.24 16.21
C ILE A 497 -0.70 25.52 15.73
N GLY A 498 -0.52 26.42 14.78
CA GLY A 498 0.78 26.82 14.25
C GLY A 498 0.80 27.09 12.76
N LEU A 499 1.98 26.87 12.16
CA LEU A 499 2.30 27.12 10.75
C LEU A 499 2.17 25.81 9.94
N VAL A 500 1.57 25.90 8.75
CA VAL A 500 1.50 24.81 7.75
C VAL A 500 1.73 25.34 6.34
N LYS A 501 2.23 24.49 5.47
CA LYS A 501 2.49 24.83 4.05
C LYS A 501 3.28 26.14 3.89
N THR A 502 4.28 26.37 4.77
CA THR A 502 5.19 27.52 4.80
C THR A 502 4.50 28.85 5.16
N ASP A 503 3.34 29.13 4.56
CA ASP A 503 2.77 30.48 4.55
C ASP A 503 1.44 30.62 5.30
N TYR A 504 0.95 29.55 5.93
CA TYR A 504 -0.35 29.58 6.59
C TYR A 504 -0.24 29.35 8.09
N ILE A 505 -0.70 30.30 8.88
CA ILE A 505 -0.74 30.22 10.35
C ILE A 505 -2.18 30.14 10.85
N GLY A 506 -2.46 29.20 11.74
CA GLY A 506 -3.83 29.02 12.22
C GLY A 506 -4.03 27.81 13.11
N ALA A 507 -5.22 27.24 13.05
CA ALA A 507 -5.61 26.13 13.89
C ALA A 507 -6.46 25.12 13.12
N ARG A 508 -6.36 23.85 13.54
CA ARG A 508 -7.16 22.71 13.08
C ARG A 508 -7.68 21.91 14.26
N SER A 509 -8.91 21.47 14.17
CA SER A 509 -9.55 20.55 15.11
C SER A 509 -10.02 19.32 14.37
N GLU A 510 -9.66 18.14 14.87
CA GLU A 510 -10.13 16.84 14.41
C GLU A 510 -10.88 16.16 15.54
N SER A 511 -12.07 15.62 15.27
CA SER A 511 -12.89 14.86 16.21
C SER A 511 -13.32 13.57 15.56
N THR A 512 -13.15 12.43 16.23
CA THR A 512 -13.56 11.13 15.68
C THR A 512 -14.21 10.27 16.76
N TRP A 513 -15.35 9.72 16.40
CA TRP A 513 -16.02 8.66 17.14
C TRP A 513 -15.92 7.35 16.37
N PHE A 514 -15.64 6.26 17.10
CA PHE A 514 -15.65 4.90 16.56
C PHE A 514 -16.75 4.09 17.26
N SER A 515 -17.41 3.19 16.52
CA SER A 515 -18.18 2.11 17.13
C SER A 515 -17.22 1.17 17.89
N GLN A 516 -17.73 0.38 18.81
CA GLN A 516 -16.90 -0.56 19.60
C GLN A 516 -16.17 -1.58 18.69
N SER A 517 -16.87 -2.10 17.71
CA SER A 517 -16.29 -3.00 16.70
C SER A 517 -15.25 -2.31 15.83
N GLY A 518 -15.35 -0.99 15.62
CA GLY A 518 -14.60 -0.25 14.62
C GLY A 518 -15.22 -0.27 13.23
N ALA A 519 -16.34 -1.00 13.04
CA ALA A 519 -17.02 -1.06 11.74
C ALA A 519 -17.51 0.30 11.26
N HIS A 520 -17.85 1.20 12.18
CA HIS A 520 -18.33 2.54 11.85
C HIS A 520 -17.49 3.59 12.56
N ALA A 521 -17.09 4.63 11.81
CA ALA A 521 -16.49 5.83 12.36
C ALA A 521 -17.12 7.08 11.76
N ILE A 522 -17.23 8.14 12.59
CA ILE A 522 -17.65 9.47 12.17
C ILE A 522 -16.56 10.44 12.58
N SER A 523 -16.04 11.19 11.62
CA SER A 523 -15.00 12.19 11.84
C SER A 523 -15.48 13.56 11.39
N LEU A 524 -15.13 14.59 12.17
CA LEU A 524 -15.33 16.00 11.84
C LEU A 524 -13.97 16.69 11.85
N GLU A 525 -13.71 17.49 10.83
CA GLU A 525 -12.53 18.31 10.72
C GLU A 525 -12.94 19.76 10.47
N MET A 526 -12.34 20.66 11.23
CA MET A 526 -12.49 22.10 11.06
C MET A 526 -11.12 22.75 11.12
N SER A 527 -10.82 23.65 10.19
CA SER A 527 -9.60 24.44 10.25
C SER A 527 -9.82 25.87 9.75
N TYR A 528 -8.99 26.78 10.25
CA TYR A 528 -8.87 28.12 9.73
C TYR A 528 -7.41 28.53 9.80
N PHE A 529 -6.87 28.99 8.66
CA PHE A 529 -5.49 29.41 8.50
C PHE A 529 -5.45 30.71 7.70
N GLN A 530 -4.75 31.71 8.24
CA GLN A 530 -4.45 32.94 7.55
C GLN A 530 -3.12 32.83 6.81
N HIS A 531 -3.05 33.39 5.62
CA HIS A 531 -1.77 33.57 4.93
C HIS A 531 -0.93 34.60 5.66
N VAL A 532 0.38 34.35 5.85
CA VAL A 532 1.28 35.24 6.60
C VAL A 532 1.55 36.56 5.87
N ASP A 533 1.51 36.55 4.54
CA ASP A 533 1.68 37.70 3.67
C ASP A 533 0.36 38.13 3.03
N GLU A 534 0.15 39.43 2.87
CA GLU A 534 -1.04 39.98 2.18
C GLU A 534 -1.00 39.73 0.66
N LYS A 535 0.17 39.47 0.11
CA LYS A 535 0.41 39.21 -1.30
C LYS A 535 1.39 38.07 -1.50
N ASP A 536 1.12 37.26 -2.50
CA ASP A 536 2.02 36.18 -2.92
C ASP A 536 3.30 36.72 -3.61
N LYS A 537 4.23 35.81 -3.95
CA LYS A 537 5.48 36.11 -4.66
C LYS A 537 5.28 36.84 -6.03
N ASN A 538 4.08 36.75 -6.62
CA ASN A 538 3.70 37.37 -7.88
C ASN A 538 2.94 38.70 -7.68
N GLY A 539 2.65 39.10 -6.44
CA GLY A 539 1.96 40.34 -6.10
C GLY A 539 0.44 40.26 -6.11
N TYR A 540 -0.14 39.06 -6.20
CA TYR A 540 -1.57 38.84 -6.06
C TYR A 540 -2.00 38.77 -4.60
N GLU A 541 -3.24 39.20 -4.31
CA GLU A 541 -3.80 39.08 -2.96
C GLU A 541 -3.92 37.61 -2.55
N THR A 542 -3.40 37.28 -1.37
CA THR A 542 -3.47 35.95 -0.80
C THR A 542 -4.86 35.69 -0.20
N LEU A 543 -5.24 34.44 -0.11
CA LEU A 543 -6.50 34.02 0.45
C LEU A 543 -6.29 33.18 1.72
N ASP A 544 -7.04 33.47 2.76
CA ASP A 544 -7.16 32.60 3.93
C ASP A 544 -7.74 31.26 3.50
N ARG A 545 -7.41 30.21 4.24
CA ARG A 545 -7.86 28.85 3.98
C ARG A 545 -8.70 28.34 5.15
N GLN A 546 -9.81 27.72 4.82
CA GLN A 546 -10.64 27.05 5.82
C GLN A 546 -11.07 25.68 5.33
N THR A 547 -11.30 24.75 6.27
CA THR A 547 -11.93 23.47 5.98
C THR A 547 -13.06 23.21 6.96
N SER A 548 -14.11 22.55 6.47
CA SER A 548 -15.21 22.06 7.30
C SER A 548 -15.72 20.76 6.69
N LEU A 549 -15.13 19.65 7.12
CA LEU A 549 -15.35 18.32 6.53
C LEU A 549 -16.01 17.38 7.53
N ALA A 550 -17.02 16.65 7.08
CA ALA A 550 -17.58 15.49 7.76
C ALA A 550 -17.23 14.22 6.96
N ARG A 551 -16.75 13.19 7.66
CA ARG A 551 -16.40 11.90 7.05
C ARG A 551 -17.10 10.78 7.80
N TYR A 552 -17.75 9.91 7.06
CA TYR A 552 -18.22 8.62 7.54
C TYR A 552 -17.37 7.50 6.96
N THR A 553 -16.89 6.60 7.82
CA THR A 553 -16.12 5.43 7.42
C THR A 553 -16.87 4.17 7.81
N PHE A 554 -17.03 3.26 6.86
CA PHE A 554 -17.49 1.90 7.07
C PHE A 554 -16.35 0.93 6.80
N SER A 555 -16.00 0.09 7.78
CA SER A 555 -14.87 -0.84 7.70
C SER A 555 -15.35 -2.28 7.82
N MET A 556 -14.82 -3.16 6.98
CA MET A 556 -14.98 -4.61 7.02
C MET A 556 -13.59 -5.26 7.14
N PRO A 557 -13.08 -5.42 8.38
CA PRO A 557 -11.72 -5.92 8.61
C PRO A 557 -11.47 -7.34 8.10
N GLU A 558 -12.51 -8.19 8.09
CA GLU A 558 -12.47 -9.56 7.54
C GLU A 558 -12.10 -9.62 6.06
N TRP A 559 -12.37 -8.52 5.32
CA TRP A 559 -12.09 -8.36 3.90
C TRP A 559 -10.99 -7.32 3.63
N ASP A 560 -10.39 -6.73 4.68
CA ASP A 560 -9.44 -5.61 4.61
C ASP A 560 -9.97 -4.43 3.77
N TRP A 561 -11.27 -4.18 3.85
CA TRP A 561 -11.94 -3.19 3.03
C TRP A 561 -12.55 -2.06 3.85
N GLN A 562 -12.48 -0.86 3.30
CA GLN A 562 -13.09 0.34 3.87
C GLN A 562 -13.80 1.16 2.79
N PHE A 563 -14.90 1.76 3.18
CA PHE A 563 -15.63 2.74 2.40
C PHE A 563 -15.69 4.05 3.17
N ASN A 564 -15.32 5.17 2.52
CA ASN A 564 -15.31 6.50 3.09
C ASN A 564 -16.22 7.42 2.27
N ALA A 565 -17.11 8.13 2.94
CA ALA A 565 -17.88 9.24 2.38
C ALA A 565 -17.46 10.53 3.11
N THR A 566 -16.90 11.48 2.38
CA THR A 566 -16.45 12.78 2.90
C THR A 566 -17.23 13.88 2.21
N ALA A 567 -17.71 14.87 2.93
CA ALA A 567 -18.43 16.01 2.37
C ALA A 567 -18.15 17.28 3.18
N GLY A 568 -18.16 18.41 2.50
CA GLY A 568 -17.99 19.72 3.10
C GLY A 568 -17.17 20.68 2.27
N GLU A 569 -16.53 21.64 2.93
CA GLU A 569 -15.64 22.63 2.33
C GLU A 569 -14.17 22.14 2.47
N PHE A 570 -13.50 22.03 1.33
CA PHE A 570 -12.12 21.57 1.21
C PHE A 570 -11.12 22.73 1.32
N TRP A 571 -9.81 22.42 1.38
CA TRP A 571 -8.74 23.36 1.68
C TRP A 571 -8.68 24.59 0.76
N ARG A 572 -9.01 24.45 -0.51
CA ARG A 572 -8.99 25.57 -1.45
C ARG A 572 -10.31 26.35 -1.53
N GLY A 573 -11.31 25.99 -0.71
CA GLY A 573 -12.60 26.67 -0.64
C GLY A 573 -13.63 26.10 -1.58
N ASP A 574 -13.36 24.98 -2.22
CA ASP A 574 -14.33 24.24 -2.99
C ASP A 574 -15.23 23.40 -2.05
N VAL A 575 -16.49 23.28 -2.41
CA VAL A 575 -17.50 22.53 -1.64
C VAL A 575 -17.94 21.31 -2.43
N GLY A 576 -18.04 20.16 -1.79
CA GLY A 576 -18.43 18.95 -2.49
C GLY A 576 -18.44 17.70 -1.66
N ALA A 577 -18.38 16.55 -2.33
CA ALA A 577 -18.36 15.23 -1.72
C ALA A 577 -17.39 14.29 -2.44
N LYS A 578 -16.79 13.39 -1.66
CA LYS A 578 -15.93 12.30 -2.14
C LYS A 578 -16.46 10.98 -1.61
N LEU A 579 -16.49 9.98 -2.48
CA LEU A 579 -16.74 8.59 -2.14
C LEU A 579 -15.48 7.80 -2.46
N THR A 580 -14.87 7.19 -1.45
CA THR A 580 -13.63 6.42 -1.61
C THR A 580 -13.85 5.00 -1.11
N THR A 581 -13.50 4.03 -1.94
CA THR A 581 -13.40 2.63 -1.54
C THR A 581 -11.92 2.26 -1.46
N SER A 582 -11.51 1.65 -0.36
CA SER A 582 -10.11 1.28 -0.09
C SER A 582 -10.00 -0.18 0.27
N HIS A 583 -8.98 -0.83 -0.27
CA HIS A 583 -8.60 -2.19 0.11
C HIS A 583 -7.17 -2.20 0.64
N TRP A 584 -6.94 -2.92 1.75
CA TRP A 584 -5.65 -2.98 2.41
C TRP A 584 -4.92 -4.29 2.11
N PHE A 585 -3.71 -4.17 1.61
CA PHE A 585 -2.75 -5.24 1.41
C PHE A 585 -1.64 -5.09 2.45
N GLU A 586 -1.81 -5.71 3.61
CA GLU A 586 -0.99 -5.48 4.81
C GLU A 586 -0.94 -3.98 5.20
N ASP A 587 0.12 -3.27 4.80
CA ASP A 587 0.34 -1.86 5.12
C ASP A 587 0.20 -0.93 3.90
N ILE A 588 -0.14 -1.50 2.74
CA ILE A 588 -0.41 -0.79 1.49
C ILE A 588 -1.92 -0.64 1.31
N GLU A 589 -2.38 0.57 1.05
CA GLU A 589 -3.77 0.88 0.73
C GLU A 589 -3.90 1.14 -0.77
N VAL A 590 -4.80 0.43 -1.43
CA VAL A 590 -5.22 0.73 -2.80
C VAL A 590 -6.64 1.25 -2.75
N SER A 591 -6.89 2.40 -3.35
CA SER A 591 -8.21 3.04 -3.29
C SER A 591 -8.65 3.58 -4.64
N ALA A 592 -9.97 3.62 -4.82
CA ALA A 592 -10.63 4.31 -5.91
C ALA A 592 -11.57 5.37 -5.31
N THR A 593 -11.51 6.57 -5.87
CA THR A 593 -12.30 7.72 -5.41
C THR A 593 -13.14 8.27 -6.56
N TYR A 594 -14.41 8.54 -6.29
CA TYR A 594 -15.27 9.39 -7.11
C TYR A 594 -15.58 10.66 -6.34
N GLN A 595 -15.44 11.80 -6.98
CA GLN A 595 -15.57 13.10 -6.35
C GLN A 595 -16.40 14.04 -7.21
N VAL A 596 -17.23 14.84 -6.55
CA VAL A 596 -17.97 15.97 -7.15
C VAL A 596 -17.68 17.20 -6.30
N THR A 597 -17.13 18.23 -6.93
CA THR A 597 -16.76 19.49 -6.26
C THR A 597 -17.16 20.69 -7.06
N LYS A 598 -17.37 21.80 -6.37
CA LYS A 598 -17.69 23.10 -6.96
C LYS A 598 -16.89 24.19 -6.27
N PHE A 599 -16.17 24.97 -7.04
CA PHE A 599 -15.40 26.12 -6.54
C PHE A 599 -16.17 27.42 -6.82
N LYS A 600 -16.60 28.10 -5.75
CA LYS A 600 -17.33 29.40 -5.85
C LYS A 600 -18.47 29.36 -6.87
N ASP A 601 -18.42 30.25 -7.88
CA ASP A 601 -19.41 30.40 -8.91
C ASP A 601 -19.14 29.58 -10.18
N THR A 602 -18.17 28.68 -10.18
CA THR A 602 -17.87 27.79 -11.30
C THR A 602 -18.92 26.68 -11.42
N ASP A 603 -18.89 25.91 -12.51
CA ASP A 603 -19.70 24.71 -12.66
C ASP A 603 -19.22 23.59 -11.71
N GLU A 604 -20.04 22.56 -11.49
CA GLU A 604 -19.66 21.37 -10.76
C GLU A 604 -18.70 20.53 -11.59
N GLU A 605 -17.61 20.10 -10.97
CA GLU A 605 -16.61 19.26 -11.58
C GLU A 605 -16.63 17.84 -10.97
N GLN A 606 -16.41 16.85 -11.80
CA GLN A 606 -16.39 15.46 -11.40
C GLN A 606 -15.03 14.86 -11.69
N PHE A 607 -14.51 14.09 -10.72
CA PHE A 607 -13.21 13.44 -10.86
C PHE A 607 -13.30 11.97 -10.44
N VAL A 608 -12.48 11.16 -11.08
CA VAL A 608 -12.19 9.77 -10.68
C VAL A 608 -10.70 9.68 -10.40
N ALA A 609 -10.34 9.07 -9.30
CA ALA A 609 -8.94 8.85 -8.92
C ALA A 609 -8.69 7.41 -8.49
N VAL A 610 -7.49 6.93 -8.77
CA VAL A 610 -6.94 5.68 -8.21
C VAL A 610 -5.67 6.03 -7.46
N SER A 611 -5.59 5.60 -6.20
CA SER A 611 -4.43 5.85 -5.33
C SER A 611 -3.83 4.55 -4.82
N VAL A 612 -2.51 4.56 -4.68
CA VAL A 612 -1.77 3.54 -3.93
C VAL A 612 -0.98 4.23 -2.83
N LYS A 613 -1.35 3.99 -1.56
CA LYS A 613 -0.63 4.52 -0.40
C LYS A 613 0.26 3.46 0.19
N LEU A 614 1.56 3.72 0.22
CA LEU A 614 2.57 2.79 0.69
C LEU A 614 3.58 3.45 1.62
N PRO A 615 4.11 2.68 2.61
CA PRO A 615 5.20 3.17 3.43
C PRO A 615 6.51 3.15 2.63
N LEU A 616 7.18 4.30 2.55
CA LEU A 616 8.47 4.42 1.84
C LEU A 616 9.67 3.95 2.68
N THR A 617 9.47 3.62 3.96
CA THR A 617 10.53 3.07 4.80
C THR A 617 10.74 1.60 4.47
N PRO A 618 11.91 1.18 3.95
CA PRO A 618 12.16 -0.22 3.59
C PRO A 618 12.28 -1.13 4.84
N TRP A 619 12.66 -0.58 5.98
CA TRP A 619 12.73 -1.28 7.27
C TRP A 619 11.54 -0.91 8.16
N ARG A 620 10.95 -1.92 8.79
CA ARG A 620 9.73 -1.78 9.61
C ARG A 620 10.02 -1.53 11.08
N ASP A 621 11.27 -1.68 11.52
CA ASP A 621 11.66 -1.80 12.91
C ASP A 621 12.89 -0.97 13.29
N MET A 622 12.99 0.27 12.84
CA MET A 622 14.10 1.14 13.23
C MET A 622 14.13 1.35 14.75
N SER A 623 15.27 1.08 15.36
CA SER A 623 15.47 1.36 16.78
C SER A 623 15.22 2.84 17.10
N PRO A 624 14.40 3.14 18.13
CA PRO A 624 14.16 4.51 18.53
C PRO A 624 15.46 5.21 18.93
N GLY A 625 15.65 6.43 18.47
CA GLY A 625 16.80 7.27 18.79
C GLY A 625 16.51 8.71 18.40
N LEU A 626 17.39 9.63 18.83
CA LEU A 626 17.24 11.04 18.46
C LEU A 626 17.28 11.23 16.94
N LEU A 627 18.21 10.59 16.25
CA LEU A 627 18.37 10.67 14.81
C LEU A 627 17.72 9.44 14.14
N GLN A 628 16.83 9.68 13.19
CA GLN A 628 16.16 8.63 12.46
C GLN A 628 16.09 8.97 10.97
N VAL A 629 16.23 7.95 10.12
CA VAL A 629 15.98 8.05 8.67
C VAL A 629 14.77 7.21 8.37
N ARG A 630 13.67 7.84 7.98
CA ARG A 630 12.40 7.15 7.65
C ARG A 630 11.86 7.72 6.35
N GLY A 631 11.22 6.89 5.55
CA GLY A 631 10.35 7.37 4.49
C GLY A 631 8.98 7.82 5.04
N ASN A 632 8.18 8.43 4.19
CA ASN A 632 6.78 8.72 4.52
C ASN A 632 6.06 7.39 4.85
N GLU A 633 5.29 7.37 5.94
CA GLU A 633 4.55 6.18 6.39
C GLU A 633 3.35 5.84 5.48
N ALA A 634 2.88 6.81 4.71
CA ALA A 634 1.76 6.66 3.76
C ALA A 634 1.95 7.62 2.58
N TYR A 635 2.97 7.35 1.78
CA TYR A 635 3.16 8.05 0.52
C TYR A 635 2.01 7.69 -0.42
N ASP A 636 1.34 8.70 -0.94
CA ASP A 636 0.18 8.55 -1.82
C ASP A 636 0.60 8.76 -3.28
N PHE A 637 0.63 7.69 -4.05
CA PHE A 637 0.74 7.75 -5.50
C PHE A 637 -0.67 7.76 -6.07
N ASN A 638 -1.07 8.90 -6.60
CA ASN A 638 -2.44 9.17 -7.05
C ASN A 638 -2.46 9.55 -8.53
N VAL A 639 -3.36 8.93 -9.27
CA VAL A 639 -3.71 9.31 -10.65
C VAL A 639 -5.17 9.73 -10.65
N MET A 640 -5.43 10.97 -11.02
CA MET A 640 -6.77 11.55 -11.05
C MET A 640 -7.10 12.06 -12.45
N THR A 641 -8.32 11.84 -12.89
CA THR A 641 -8.84 12.32 -14.17
C THR A 641 -10.18 13.02 -13.98
N ARG A 642 -10.42 14.06 -14.76
CA ARG A 642 -11.69 14.78 -14.79
C ARG A 642 -12.68 14.08 -15.72
N VAL A 643 -13.90 13.89 -15.26
CA VAL A 643 -14.92 13.15 -16.00
C VAL A 643 -15.60 14.09 -17.00
N GLY A 644 -15.63 13.70 -18.29
CA GLY A 644 -16.34 14.43 -19.33
C GLY A 644 -15.65 15.70 -19.81
N ASN A 645 -14.36 15.86 -19.56
CA ASN A 645 -13.56 16.98 -20.04
C ASN A 645 -12.15 16.50 -20.41
N ASP A 646 -11.55 17.11 -21.41
CA ASP A 646 -10.21 16.74 -21.89
C ASP A 646 -9.07 17.35 -21.05
N VAL A 647 -9.38 18.33 -20.20
CA VAL A 647 -8.42 18.98 -19.29
C VAL A 647 -8.53 18.33 -17.90
N ASN A 648 -7.48 17.65 -17.46
CA ASN A 648 -7.44 16.91 -16.21
C ASN A 648 -7.04 17.77 -15.01
N TYR A 649 -6.12 18.70 -15.22
CA TYR A 649 -5.59 19.55 -14.15
C TYR A 649 -6.42 20.82 -13.99
N LEU A 650 -6.76 21.15 -12.75
CA LEU A 650 -7.35 22.43 -12.35
C LEU A 650 -6.54 22.98 -11.17
N SER A 651 -6.28 24.29 -11.19
CA SER A 651 -5.62 24.96 -10.06
C SER A 651 -6.49 24.95 -8.80
N ASP A 652 -7.81 25.05 -8.96
CA ASP A 652 -8.79 25.09 -7.88
C ASP A 652 -9.95 24.13 -8.18
N GLY A 653 -10.67 23.66 -7.14
CA GLY A 653 -11.86 22.83 -7.31
C GLY A 653 -11.61 21.33 -7.35
N GLN A 654 -10.39 20.89 -7.05
CA GLN A 654 -10.04 19.45 -7.03
C GLN A 654 -10.32 18.74 -5.68
N GLY A 655 -10.95 19.41 -4.71
CA GLY A 655 -11.27 18.83 -3.42
C GLY A 655 -10.03 18.53 -2.57
N ASP A 656 -9.03 19.39 -2.58
CA ASP A 656 -7.81 19.22 -1.82
C ASP A 656 -8.07 19.19 -0.31
N GLU A 657 -7.43 18.27 0.38
CA GLU A 657 -7.44 18.16 1.84
C GLU A 657 -6.11 18.61 2.45
N LEU A 658 -6.15 19.18 3.66
CA LEU A 658 -4.93 19.45 4.41
C LEU A 658 -4.38 18.15 5.01
N ILE A 659 -3.45 17.52 4.32
CA ILE A 659 -2.83 16.27 4.76
C ILE A 659 -1.71 16.58 5.76
N MET A 660 -1.78 16.01 6.96
CA MET A 660 -0.77 16.12 8.01
C MET A 660 -0.30 14.75 8.47
N ASP A 661 1.03 14.55 8.54
CA ASP A 661 1.63 13.29 9.01
C ASP A 661 1.29 13.00 10.48
N ASN A 662 1.04 14.05 11.27
CA ASN A 662 0.69 13.97 12.68
C ASN A 662 -0.83 14.13 12.93
N SER A 663 -1.66 13.77 11.96
CA SER A 663 -3.11 13.69 12.15
C SER A 663 -3.48 12.65 13.21
N MET A 664 -4.61 12.87 13.87
CA MET A 664 -5.10 11.99 14.93
C MET A 664 -5.25 10.53 14.46
N LEU A 665 -5.80 10.30 13.26
CA LEU A 665 -5.97 8.96 12.70
C LEU A 665 -4.64 8.24 12.48
N ARG A 666 -3.60 8.95 12.06
CA ARG A 666 -2.27 8.35 11.85
C ARG A 666 -1.57 8.02 13.16
N ARG A 667 -1.59 8.94 14.14
CA ARG A 667 -0.82 8.80 15.38
C ARG A 667 -1.48 7.88 16.41
N TYR A 668 -2.80 7.91 16.51
CA TYR A 668 -3.52 7.22 17.59
C TYR A 668 -4.33 6.03 17.11
N PHE A 669 -4.77 6.02 15.86
CA PHE A 669 -5.75 5.05 15.35
C PHE A 669 -5.27 4.27 14.12
N ASN A 670 -3.97 3.99 14.05
CA ASN A 670 -3.38 3.08 13.07
C ASN A 670 -3.82 3.36 11.62
N ARG A 671 -3.86 4.64 11.23
CA ARG A 671 -4.35 5.12 9.93
C ARG A 671 -5.83 4.81 9.67
N GLY A 672 -6.67 4.83 10.72
CA GLY A 672 -8.10 4.52 10.63
C GLY A 672 -8.44 3.03 10.72
N ARG A 673 -7.46 2.14 10.78
CA ARG A 673 -7.65 0.70 11.01
C ARG A 673 -7.72 0.43 12.50
N TYR A 674 -8.90 0.57 13.07
CA TYR A 674 -9.09 0.59 14.52
C TYR A 674 -10.43 -0.04 14.91
N GLY A 675 -10.51 -0.57 16.13
CA GLY A 675 -11.67 -1.23 16.70
C GLY A 675 -11.39 -2.69 17.06
N SER A 676 -12.28 -3.30 17.87
CA SER A 676 -12.07 -4.69 18.33
C SER A 676 -11.96 -5.67 17.18
N ASP A 677 -12.79 -5.51 16.16
CA ASP A 677 -12.86 -6.46 15.04
C ASP A 677 -11.58 -6.40 14.19
N TYR A 678 -11.01 -5.21 13.99
CA TYR A 678 -9.73 -5.08 13.29
C TYR A 678 -8.60 -5.84 14.00
N PHE A 679 -8.48 -5.69 15.32
CA PHE A 679 -7.45 -6.38 16.08
C PHE A 679 -7.70 -7.89 16.15
N GLU A 680 -8.96 -8.30 16.22
CA GLU A 680 -9.39 -9.70 16.24
C GLU A 680 -9.01 -10.42 14.94
N GLU A 681 -9.30 -9.83 13.77
CA GLU A 681 -8.95 -10.37 12.46
C GLU A 681 -7.43 -10.40 12.23
N ASN A 682 -6.68 -9.50 12.88
CA ASN A 682 -5.23 -9.41 12.79
C ASN A 682 -4.47 -10.16 13.91
N LYS A 683 -5.09 -11.09 14.65
CA LYS A 683 -4.42 -11.89 15.71
C LYS A 683 -3.16 -12.60 15.23
N ILE A 684 -3.19 -13.17 14.04
CA ILE A 684 -2.05 -13.88 13.46
C ILE A 684 -0.86 -12.95 13.28
N ARG A 685 -1.11 -11.69 12.93
CA ARG A 685 -0.06 -10.67 12.80
C ARG A 685 0.67 -10.41 14.12
N LEU A 686 0.01 -10.51 15.28
CA LEU A 686 0.67 -10.40 16.59
C LEU A 686 1.79 -11.44 16.73
N ARG A 687 1.47 -12.70 16.43
CA ARG A 687 2.45 -13.80 16.45
C ARG A 687 3.58 -13.57 15.46
N ASN A 688 3.23 -13.23 14.23
CA ASN A 688 4.19 -13.03 13.15
C ASN A 688 5.17 -11.88 13.43
N ALA A 689 4.69 -10.79 14.03
CA ALA A 689 5.51 -9.67 14.44
C ALA A 689 6.55 -10.09 15.50
N TYR A 690 6.13 -10.81 16.54
CA TYR A 690 7.04 -11.31 17.56
C TYR A 690 8.12 -12.21 16.95
N LEU A 691 7.74 -13.16 16.10
CA LEU A 691 8.66 -14.09 15.47
C LEU A 691 9.64 -13.40 14.52
N ARG A 692 9.15 -12.44 13.73
CA ARG A 692 9.95 -11.70 12.75
C ARG A 692 11.00 -10.81 13.42
N TYR A 693 10.59 -10.02 14.39
CA TYR A 693 11.43 -8.94 14.91
C TYR A 693 12.39 -9.40 16.00
N LEU A 694 12.04 -10.40 16.81
CA LEU A 694 12.96 -10.91 17.82
C LEU A 694 13.96 -11.94 17.30
N THR A 695 13.62 -12.67 16.23
CA THR A 695 14.55 -13.66 15.66
C THR A 695 15.67 -13.03 14.84
N THR A 696 15.48 -11.88 14.23
CA THR A 696 16.50 -11.15 13.45
C THR A 696 17.58 -10.49 14.32
N GLN A 697 17.38 -10.36 15.63
CA GLN A 697 18.38 -9.78 16.53
C GLN A 697 19.39 -10.82 17.08
N ILE A 698 19.21 -12.09 16.75
CA ILE A 698 20.04 -13.19 17.28
C ILE A 698 21.15 -13.57 16.28
N ASP A 699 21.10 -13.08 15.06
CA ASP A 699 22.15 -13.18 14.04
C ASP A 699 23.08 -11.95 14.09
#